data_54f7c2595843f0111f31ed33357d6610
#
_entry.id   54f7c2595843f0111f31ed33357d6610
#
_cell.length_a   1.000
_cell.length_b   1.000
_cell.length_c   1.000
_cell.angle_alpha   90.00
_cell.angle_beta   90.00
_cell.angle_gamma   90.00
#
_symmetry.space_group_name_H-M   'P 1'
#
loop_
_entity.id
_entity.type
_entity.pdbx_description
1 polymer ?
#
loop_
_entity_poly.entity_id
_entity_poly.type
_entity_poly.pdbx_seq_one_letter_code
_entity_poly.pdbx_strand_id
1 'polypeptide(L)'
;YEIKDKFKFNGSLRGNHGDGDQRTKMSTENFVSTAKSFGNSLSQSYSRSDSWNARARIEWMPDSMTNILFRPTFSHSTSDGSSSTASASFADDPYLYVTDPLASSSFDIMAQDSLMINSRNGISLSNSTSDNYKGMLQINRKLNNEGRNITLQLNAGYTNSDSKSLSTSNVHLYQVMNSLGTDSTYQTNRYSLTPTKKYNYSAQVTYSEPLWKATFLQLSYKFNYSYSKSTRSTYDFSNLGEDFFAGVVNNYGNWGGYLSRLNNPLESYYDSDLSRYSEYKNYTHDIELMFRMIRESFDFNVGAMVEPQSSNFTQDYQGKYVDTVRHVVNITPSVDFKYKFNKVSNLRITYRGYTTQPSMTDLVDITDDSNPLNITKGNPGLKPSFTNSFNTFFRGYFEKTQQSLMAHLRFNTTSNSVARKVTYNETTGGQITRPENINGNWNAGGGLMFNTPLDSAGRWNVNTWSDVSYSNNVGYISLNRNSNSQKNITKTLGVSERLAGSYRNDWLEIELDGSLRYNHSRNKLQKQSNLDTWQFAYGANINVTLPWGTSLSTDIHENSRRGFNDNSMNTNELVWNAQISQGFMKGKPLTVMLQFYDLLGQQSNFSRSISAMQRSDTEFNAVNSYIMLRVQYRLNLFGGKEARQQMRQGGGYGPGGGRYGGGRPGGMPPRMGGGFGPMMYL
;
A
#
# COMPACT_ATOMS: atom_id res chain seq x y z
N TYR A 1 31.41 -12.01 -4.15
CA TYR A 1 32.85 -12.02 -4.49
C TYR A 1 33.39 -10.60 -4.37
N GLU A 2 34.55 -10.45 -3.74
CA GLU A 2 35.20 -9.15 -3.52
C GLU A 2 36.71 -9.26 -3.75
N ILE A 3 37.26 -8.35 -4.53
CA ILE A 3 38.70 -8.05 -4.58
C ILE A 3 38.84 -6.72 -3.86
N LYS A 4 39.57 -6.71 -2.73
CA LYS A 4 39.71 -5.56 -1.85
C LYS A 4 40.05 -4.30 -2.65
N ASP A 5 39.24 -3.25 -2.42
CA ASP A 5 39.38 -1.90 -2.99
C ASP A 5 39.35 -1.80 -4.54
N LYS A 6 39.00 -2.88 -5.25
CA LYS A 6 38.96 -2.91 -6.73
C LYS A 6 37.63 -3.37 -7.33
N PHE A 7 37.05 -4.44 -6.81
CA PHE A 7 35.89 -5.05 -7.43
C PHE A 7 35.02 -5.75 -6.41
N LYS A 8 33.70 -5.51 -6.48
CA LYS A 8 32.68 -6.20 -5.67
C LYS A 8 31.58 -6.71 -6.56
N PHE A 9 31.24 -7.97 -6.39
CA PHE A 9 30.09 -8.60 -7.03
C PHE A 9 29.15 -9.19 -5.99
N ASN A 10 27.87 -8.85 -6.10
CA ASN A 10 26.80 -9.44 -5.30
C ASN A 10 25.65 -9.81 -6.23
N GLY A 11 25.23 -11.05 -6.21
CA GLY A 11 24.10 -11.57 -6.99
C GLY A 11 23.07 -12.20 -6.07
N SER A 12 21.79 -12.06 -6.41
CA SER A 12 20.69 -12.74 -5.74
C SER A 12 19.65 -13.19 -6.74
N LEU A 13 19.18 -14.42 -6.55
CA LEU A 13 18.02 -14.98 -7.25
C LEU A 13 16.98 -15.36 -6.20
N ARG A 14 15.74 -14.93 -6.42
CA ARG A 14 14.63 -15.23 -5.54
C ARG A 14 13.44 -15.70 -6.35
N GLY A 15 12.93 -16.88 -6.02
CA GLY A 15 11.65 -17.40 -6.48
C GLY A 15 10.64 -17.30 -5.35
N ASN A 16 9.41 -16.95 -5.67
CA ASN A 16 8.27 -17.04 -4.76
C ASN A 16 7.14 -17.71 -5.50
N HIS A 17 6.48 -18.62 -4.81
CA HIS A 17 5.21 -19.21 -5.17
C HIS A 17 4.22 -18.90 -4.05
N GLY A 18 2.99 -18.56 -4.40
CA GLY A 18 1.93 -18.32 -3.42
C GLY A 18 0.59 -18.73 -3.99
N ASP A 19 -0.15 -19.49 -3.21
CA ASP A 19 -1.57 -19.74 -3.38
C ASP A 19 -2.31 -19.03 -2.25
N GLY A 20 -3.41 -18.37 -2.60
CA GLY A 20 -4.23 -17.62 -1.66
C GLY A 20 -5.71 -17.98 -1.81
N ASP A 21 -6.36 -18.19 -0.67
CA ASP A 21 -7.80 -18.25 -0.54
C ASP A 21 -8.24 -17.15 0.42
N GLN A 22 -8.92 -16.14 -0.10
CA GLN A 22 -9.33 -14.98 0.67
C GLN A 22 -10.85 -14.81 0.61
N ARG A 23 -11.48 -14.83 1.75
CA ARG A 23 -12.88 -14.41 1.94
C ARG A 23 -12.89 -13.05 2.62
N THR A 24 -13.62 -12.11 2.05
CA THR A 24 -13.74 -10.74 2.56
C THR A 24 -15.20 -10.40 2.74
N LYS A 25 -15.60 -10.03 3.95
CA LYS A 25 -16.90 -9.44 4.26
C LYS A 25 -16.69 -7.95 4.51
N MET A 26 -17.40 -7.10 3.80
CA MET A 26 -17.26 -5.65 3.91
C MET A 26 -18.60 -4.99 4.12
N SER A 27 -18.66 -4.09 5.10
CA SER A 27 -19.76 -3.17 5.35
C SER A 27 -19.31 -1.75 5.10
N THR A 28 -20.08 -0.98 4.35
CA THR A 28 -19.76 0.40 4.00
C THR A 28 -20.90 1.34 4.37
N GLU A 29 -20.53 2.53 4.83
CA GLU A 29 -21.43 3.65 4.98
C GLU A 29 -20.87 4.83 4.20
N ASN A 30 -21.60 5.27 3.19
CA ASN A 30 -21.26 6.46 2.42
C ASN A 30 -21.85 7.70 3.11
N PHE A 31 -21.05 8.73 3.33
CA PHE A 31 -21.48 9.97 4.02
C PHE A 31 -22.22 10.91 3.08
N VAL A 32 -23.19 10.41 2.32
CA VAL A 32 -23.73 11.14 1.18
C VAL A 32 -25.18 11.49 1.22
N SER A 33 -25.93 11.24 2.20
CA SER A 33 -27.28 11.76 2.34
C SER A 33 -28.28 10.93 3.13
N THR A 34 -29.41 11.53 3.28
CA THR A 34 -30.59 11.09 4.01
C THR A 34 -31.22 9.78 3.51
N ALA A 35 -30.81 9.24 2.41
CA ALA A 35 -31.36 7.99 1.92
C ALA A 35 -30.32 7.29 1.11
N LYS A 36 -29.52 6.38 1.68
CA LYS A 36 -28.83 5.41 0.86
C LYS A 36 -27.35 5.28 0.92
N SER A 37 -26.94 5.09 2.08
CA SER A 37 -25.54 5.17 2.38
C SER A 37 -24.92 3.83 2.67
N PHE A 38 -25.70 2.77 2.72
CA PHE A 38 -25.23 1.47 3.23
C PHE A 38 -25.01 0.47 2.12
N GLY A 39 -23.94 -0.30 2.23
CA GLY A 39 -23.62 -1.37 1.31
C GLY A 39 -22.92 -2.51 2.02
N ASN A 40 -23.27 -3.74 1.64
CA ASN A 40 -22.61 -4.93 2.11
C ASN A 40 -22.08 -5.73 0.94
N SER A 41 -20.93 -6.35 1.10
CA SER A 41 -20.39 -7.29 0.12
C SER A 41 -19.68 -8.45 0.78
N LEU A 42 -19.80 -9.61 0.15
CA LEU A 42 -19.07 -10.83 0.45
C LEU A 42 -18.33 -11.25 -0.80
N SER A 43 -17.02 -11.40 -0.71
CA SER A 43 -16.18 -11.84 -1.82
C SER A 43 -15.33 -13.02 -1.39
N GLN A 44 -15.27 -14.03 -2.25
CA GLN A 44 -14.35 -15.16 -2.15
C GLN A 44 -13.42 -15.10 -3.34
N SER A 45 -12.10 -15.08 -3.11
CA SER A 45 -11.11 -15.06 -4.16
C SER A 45 -10.03 -16.10 -3.95
N TYR A 46 -9.69 -16.78 -5.04
CA TYR A 46 -8.58 -17.71 -5.12
C TYR A 46 -7.53 -17.09 -6.04
N SER A 47 -6.27 -17.11 -5.61
CA SER A 47 -5.17 -16.57 -6.40
C SER A 47 -3.97 -17.49 -6.35
N ARG A 48 -3.27 -17.60 -7.48
CA ARG A 48 -1.98 -18.27 -7.60
C ARG A 48 -1.01 -17.32 -8.23
N SER A 49 0.16 -17.19 -7.66
CA SER A 49 1.20 -16.32 -8.20
C SER A 49 2.57 -16.99 -8.14
N ASP A 50 3.30 -16.88 -9.23
CA ASP A 50 4.70 -17.28 -9.34
C ASP A 50 5.54 -16.08 -9.72
N SER A 51 6.66 -15.86 -9.05
CA SER A 51 7.56 -14.78 -9.40
C SER A 51 9.01 -15.15 -9.22
N TRP A 52 9.83 -14.71 -10.17
CA TRP A 52 11.27 -14.81 -10.16
C TRP A 52 11.88 -13.42 -10.20
N ASN A 53 12.86 -13.20 -9.35
CA ASN A 53 13.59 -11.94 -9.31
C ASN A 53 15.09 -12.20 -9.22
N ALA A 54 15.81 -11.79 -10.25
CA ALA A 54 17.26 -11.83 -10.31
C ALA A 54 17.81 -10.42 -10.21
N ARG A 55 18.79 -10.21 -9.33
CA ARG A 55 19.49 -8.94 -9.15
C ARG A 55 20.97 -9.17 -9.08
N ALA A 56 21.74 -8.28 -9.70
CA ALA A 56 23.17 -8.22 -9.49
C ALA A 56 23.58 -6.79 -9.13
N ARG A 57 24.65 -6.69 -8.37
CA ARG A 57 25.38 -5.45 -8.10
C ARG A 57 26.85 -5.70 -8.41
N ILE A 58 27.34 -4.95 -9.35
CA ILE A 58 28.74 -4.96 -9.79
C ILE A 58 29.30 -3.60 -9.47
N GLU A 59 30.30 -3.54 -8.63
CA GLU A 59 31.02 -2.32 -8.28
C GLU A 59 32.48 -2.47 -8.63
N TRP A 60 32.97 -1.57 -9.47
CA TRP A 60 34.33 -1.58 -9.95
C TRP A 60 35.01 -0.24 -9.67
N MET A 61 36.13 -0.30 -9.02
CA MET A 61 36.97 0.84 -8.65
C MET A 61 38.32 0.69 -9.37
N PRO A 62 38.40 1.16 -10.66
CA PRO A 62 39.63 1.04 -11.43
C PRO A 62 40.79 1.81 -10.83
N ASP A 63 40.51 2.90 -10.15
CA ASP A 63 41.45 3.73 -9.41
C ASP A 63 40.77 4.32 -8.14
N SER A 64 41.55 5.06 -7.32
CA SER A 64 41.05 5.69 -6.07
C SER A 64 40.07 6.86 -6.29
N MET A 65 39.94 7.34 -7.54
CA MET A 65 39.11 8.48 -7.91
C MET A 65 37.83 8.09 -8.63
N THR A 66 37.72 6.85 -9.11
CA THR A 66 36.62 6.38 -9.96
C THR A 66 35.90 5.23 -9.31
N ASN A 67 34.57 5.32 -9.23
CA ASN A 67 33.70 4.23 -8.81
C ASN A 67 32.62 4.03 -9.88
N ILE A 68 32.54 2.82 -10.41
CA ILE A 68 31.55 2.41 -11.40
C ILE A 68 30.63 1.35 -10.76
N LEU A 69 29.34 1.64 -10.74
CA LEU A 69 28.33 0.77 -10.14
C LEU A 69 27.29 0.39 -11.21
N PHE A 70 27.14 -0.90 -11.45
CA PHE A 70 26.11 -1.45 -12.35
C PHE A 70 25.16 -2.35 -11.58
N ARG A 71 23.84 -2.11 -11.72
CA ARG A 71 22.77 -2.85 -11.04
C ARG A 71 21.71 -3.31 -12.04
N PRO A 72 21.87 -4.47 -12.69
CA PRO A 72 20.81 -5.09 -13.46
C PRO A 72 19.80 -5.79 -12.54
N THR A 73 18.53 -5.72 -12.92
CA THR A 73 17.43 -6.43 -12.26
C THR A 73 16.52 -7.02 -13.34
N PHE A 74 16.19 -8.28 -13.19
CA PHE A 74 15.17 -8.96 -13.98
C PHE A 74 14.10 -9.48 -13.04
N SER A 75 12.83 -9.32 -13.41
CA SER A 75 11.73 -9.99 -12.73
C SER A 75 10.71 -10.51 -13.73
N HIS A 76 10.29 -11.73 -13.51
CA HIS A 76 9.18 -12.39 -14.20
C HIS A 76 8.10 -12.71 -13.16
N SER A 77 6.85 -12.47 -13.48
CA SER A 77 5.73 -12.84 -12.61
C SER A 77 4.54 -13.29 -13.43
N THR A 78 3.88 -14.34 -12.93
CA THR A 78 2.58 -14.79 -13.41
C THR A 78 1.59 -14.76 -12.25
N SER A 79 0.35 -14.41 -12.53
CA SER A 79 -0.72 -14.42 -11.54
C SER A 79 -2.00 -14.90 -12.20
N ASP A 80 -2.62 -15.90 -11.59
CA ASP A 80 -3.95 -16.40 -11.94
C ASP A 80 -4.90 -16.13 -10.78
N GLY A 81 -6.14 -15.78 -11.08
CA GLY A 81 -7.13 -15.50 -10.07
C GLY A 81 -8.53 -15.92 -10.50
N SER A 82 -9.34 -16.30 -9.53
CA SER A 82 -10.79 -16.42 -9.67
C SER A 82 -11.46 -15.78 -8.48
N SER A 83 -12.58 -15.11 -8.68
CA SER A 83 -13.36 -14.56 -7.57
C SER A 83 -14.86 -14.68 -7.81
N SER A 84 -15.60 -14.79 -6.70
CA SER A 84 -17.05 -14.61 -6.66
C SER A 84 -17.37 -13.48 -5.69
N THR A 85 -18.35 -12.65 -6.02
CA THR A 85 -18.76 -11.52 -5.20
C THR A 85 -20.28 -11.43 -5.17
N ALA A 86 -20.85 -11.36 -3.98
CA ALA A 86 -22.21 -10.95 -3.74
C ALA A 86 -22.21 -9.60 -3.03
N SER A 87 -23.02 -8.66 -3.48
CA SER A 87 -23.12 -7.33 -2.86
C SER A 87 -24.52 -6.78 -2.97
N ALA A 88 -24.88 -5.91 -2.01
CA ALA A 88 -26.16 -5.21 -2.02
C ALA A 88 -25.99 -3.80 -1.45
N SER A 89 -26.85 -2.88 -1.93
CA SER A 89 -26.94 -1.50 -1.42
C SER A 89 -28.31 -1.28 -0.80
N PHE A 90 -28.33 -0.55 0.30
CA PHE A 90 -29.51 -0.36 1.15
C PHE A 90 -29.79 1.12 1.37
N ALA A 91 -31.08 1.41 1.59
CA ALA A 91 -31.57 2.74 1.89
C ALA A 91 -31.25 3.19 3.32
N ASP A 92 -31.13 2.26 4.24
CA ASP A 92 -30.83 2.47 5.66
C ASP A 92 -29.85 1.38 6.13
N ASP A 93 -29.41 1.46 7.39
CA ASP A 93 -28.51 0.46 7.98
C ASP A 93 -29.21 -0.93 8.03
N PRO A 94 -28.78 -1.90 7.22
CA PRO A 94 -29.47 -3.18 7.13
C PRO A 94 -29.39 -3.99 8.44
N TYR A 95 -28.39 -3.73 9.29
CA TYR A 95 -28.23 -4.43 10.57
C TYR A 95 -29.27 -4.05 11.63
N LEU A 96 -30.06 -3.00 11.38
CA LEU A 96 -31.23 -2.67 12.20
C LEU A 96 -32.41 -3.61 11.97
N TYR A 97 -32.43 -4.30 10.81
CA TYR A 97 -33.56 -5.12 10.34
C TYR A 97 -33.23 -6.60 10.31
N VAL A 98 -31.98 -6.95 9.92
CA VAL A 98 -31.54 -8.32 9.73
C VAL A 98 -30.12 -8.55 10.25
N THR A 99 -29.81 -9.78 10.62
CA THR A 99 -28.46 -10.13 11.12
C THR A 99 -27.46 -10.37 9.99
N ASP A 100 -27.91 -10.92 8.86
CA ASP A 100 -27.08 -11.13 7.66
C ASP A 100 -27.73 -10.46 6.44
N PRO A 101 -27.30 -9.26 6.08
CA PRO A 101 -27.87 -8.48 4.97
C PRO A 101 -27.74 -9.13 3.59
N LEU A 102 -26.85 -10.09 3.40
CA LEU A 102 -26.62 -10.76 2.11
C LEU A 102 -27.28 -12.13 2.01
N ALA A 103 -27.97 -12.59 3.03
CA ALA A 103 -28.73 -13.83 2.95
C ALA A 103 -29.97 -13.65 2.05
N SER A 104 -30.28 -14.66 1.23
CA SER A 104 -31.44 -14.60 0.34
C SER A 104 -32.76 -14.34 1.06
N SER A 105 -32.95 -14.94 2.25
CA SER A 105 -34.14 -14.72 3.10
C SER A 105 -34.23 -13.27 3.61
N SER A 106 -33.13 -12.58 3.76
CA SER A 106 -33.10 -11.19 4.20
C SER A 106 -33.50 -10.22 3.09
N PHE A 107 -33.26 -10.58 1.83
CA PHE A 107 -33.64 -9.75 0.69
C PHE A 107 -35.14 -9.57 0.58
N ASP A 108 -35.93 -10.65 0.78
CA ASP A 108 -37.39 -10.59 0.73
C ASP A 108 -37.96 -9.67 1.83
N ILE A 109 -37.39 -9.72 3.04
CA ILE A 109 -37.80 -8.86 4.15
C ILE A 109 -37.50 -7.39 3.84
N MET A 110 -36.27 -7.10 3.41
CA MET A 110 -35.81 -5.72 3.16
C MET A 110 -36.41 -5.13 1.88
N ALA A 111 -36.78 -5.95 0.89
CA ALA A 111 -37.46 -5.49 -0.30
C ALA A 111 -38.91 -5.05 -0.01
N GLN A 112 -39.63 -5.76 0.86
CA GLN A 112 -40.98 -5.36 1.30
C GLN A 112 -40.98 -3.98 1.99
N ASP A 113 -39.93 -3.65 2.74
CA ASP A 113 -39.78 -2.36 3.43
C ASP A 113 -39.13 -1.28 2.53
N SER A 114 -38.95 -1.55 1.23
CA SER A 114 -38.28 -0.65 0.28
C SER A 114 -36.84 -0.26 0.67
N LEU A 115 -36.19 -1.09 1.45
CA LEU A 115 -34.81 -0.84 1.92
C LEU A 115 -33.78 -1.25 0.86
N MET A 116 -34.12 -2.23 0.00
CA MET A 116 -33.23 -2.68 -1.08
C MET A 116 -33.17 -1.66 -2.20
N ILE A 117 -31.95 -1.33 -2.63
CA ILE A 117 -31.71 -0.48 -3.80
C ILE A 117 -31.27 -1.32 -4.99
N ASN A 118 -30.20 -2.08 -4.79
CA ASN A 118 -29.70 -3.03 -5.78
C ASN A 118 -29.03 -4.21 -5.10
N SER A 119 -28.94 -5.31 -5.84
CA SER A 119 -28.04 -6.40 -5.52
C SER A 119 -27.25 -6.81 -6.75
N ARG A 120 -26.07 -7.37 -6.55
CA ARG A 120 -25.19 -7.83 -7.60
C ARG A 120 -24.50 -9.11 -7.21
N ASN A 121 -24.58 -10.09 -8.09
CA ASN A 121 -23.79 -11.30 -8.04
C ASN A 121 -22.85 -11.34 -9.24
N GLY A 122 -21.59 -11.65 -9.02
CA GLY A 122 -20.61 -11.67 -10.09
C GLY A 122 -19.48 -12.67 -9.82
N ILE A 123 -18.92 -13.17 -10.90
CA ILE A 123 -17.72 -13.99 -10.91
C ILE A 123 -16.68 -13.40 -11.83
N SER A 124 -15.42 -13.60 -11.55
CA SER A 124 -14.35 -13.20 -12.45
C SER A 124 -13.22 -14.20 -12.49
N LEU A 125 -12.59 -14.31 -13.65
CA LEU A 125 -11.29 -14.94 -13.86
C LEU A 125 -10.29 -13.88 -14.31
N SER A 126 -9.05 -14.02 -13.87
CA SER A 126 -7.95 -13.16 -14.29
C SER A 126 -6.68 -13.97 -14.48
N ASN A 127 -5.88 -13.56 -15.45
CA ASN A 127 -4.53 -14.04 -15.63
C ASN A 127 -3.66 -12.86 -16.05
N SER A 128 -2.45 -12.78 -15.54
CA SER A 128 -1.50 -11.75 -15.92
C SER A 128 -0.09 -12.30 -15.90
N THR A 129 0.68 -11.97 -16.93
CA THR A 129 2.12 -12.27 -17.04
C THR A 129 2.85 -10.95 -17.20
N SER A 130 3.96 -10.77 -16.49
CA SER A 130 4.75 -9.54 -16.57
C SER A 130 6.24 -9.82 -16.50
N ASP A 131 6.96 -9.32 -17.50
CA ASP A 131 8.41 -9.30 -17.58
C ASP A 131 8.92 -7.89 -17.36
N ASN A 132 9.89 -7.73 -16.46
CA ASN A 132 10.46 -6.44 -16.13
C ASN A 132 11.99 -6.51 -16.12
N TYR A 133 12.62 -5.71 -16.96
CA TYR A 133 14.05 -5.57 -17.09
C TYR A 133 14.46 -4.16 -16.68
N LYS A 134 15.38 -4.02 -15.73
CA LYS A 134 15.90 -2.72 -15.30
C LYS A 134 17.41 -2.78 -15.20
N GLY A 135 18.06 -1.70 -15.61
CA GLY A 135 19.48 -1.48 -15.45
C GLY A 135 19.77 -0.09 -14.94
N MET A 136 20.69 0.02 -13.98
CA MET A 136 21.24 1.28 -13.52
C MET A 136 22.76 1.22 -13.62
N LEU A 137 23.34 2.15 -14.35
CA LEU A 137 24.79 2.40 -14.41
C LEU A 137 25.08 3.74 -13.77
N GLN A 138 25.95 3.76 -12.78
CA GLN A 138 26.42 4.98 -12.14
C GLN A 138 27.94 5.04 -12.18
N ILE A 139 28.46 6.17 -12.64
CA ILE A 139 29.89 6.44 -12.71
C ILE A 139 30.15 7.68 -11.86
N ASN A 140 30.90 7.52 -10.79
CA ASN A 140 31.38 8.63 -9.95
C ASN A 140 32.84 8.86 -10.21
N ARG A 141 33.20 10.11 -10.51
CA ARG A 141 34.59 10.55 -10.70
C ARG A 141 34.89 11.68 -9.76
N LYS A 142 35.84 11.48 -8.85
CA LYS A 142 36.48 12.58 -8.09
C LYS A 142 37.42 13.31 -9.04
N LEU A 143 37.31 14.63 -9.05
CA LEU A 143 38.14 15.51 -9.91
C LEU A 143 39.34 16.10 -9.13
N ASN A 144 39.21 16.17 -7.79
CA ASN A 144 40.30 16.58 -6.89
C ASN A 144 40.09 15.92 -5.50
N ASN A 145 41.00 16.17 -4.58
CA ASN A 145 40.94 15.68 -3.20
C ASN A 145 40.11 16.59 -2.27
N GLU A 146 39.64 17.73 -2.73
CA GLU A 146 38.85 18.70 -1.95
C GLU A 146 37.34 18.40 -2.02
N GLY A 147 36.95 17.41 -2.82
CA GLY A 147 35.54 16.96 -2.93
C GLY A 147 34.84 17.36 -4.21
N ARG A 148 35.55 18.01 -5.18
CA ARG A 148 34.99 18.22 -6.51
C ARG A 148 34.76 16.88 -7.19
N ASN A 149 33.55 16.65 -7.65
CA ASN A 149 33.18 15.38 -8.27
C ASN A 149 32.10 15.56 -9.33
N ILE A 150 32.07 14.60 -10.25
CA ILE A 150 31.01 14.45 -11.23
C ILE A 150 30.45 13.05 -11.15
N THR A 151 29.12 12.94 -11.19
CA THR A 151 28.39 11.67 -11.21
C THR A 151 27.53 11.61 -12.46
N LEU A 152 27.70 10.55 -13.25
CA LEU A 152 26.80 10.18 -14.33
C LEU A 152 25.96 8.98 -13.87
N GLN A 153 24.64 9.07 -13.96
CA GLN A 153 23.74 7.96 -13.71
C GLN A 153 22.81 7.73 -14.90
N LEU A 154 22.82 6.52 -15.42
CA LEU A 154 21.97 6.08 -16.51
C LEU A 154 21.03 5.00 -15.98
N ASN A 155 19.74 5.13 -16.28
CA ASN A 155 18.76 4.10 -15.97
C ASN A 155 18.01 3.73 -17.24
N ALA A 156 17.76 2.43 -17.40
CA ALA A 156 16.90 1.90 -18.45
C ALA A 156 15.96 0.88 -17.85
N GLY A 157 14.70 0.91 -18.28
CA GLY A 157 13.69 -0.03 -17.86
C GLY A 157 12.77 -0.41 -19.04
N TYR A 158 12.43 -1.68 -19.11
CA TYR A 158 11.43 -2.22 -20.03
C TYR A 158 10.49 -3.14 -19.27
N THR A 159 9.19 -2.98 -19.47
CA THR A 159 8.18 -3.86 -18.93
C THR A 159 7.25 -4.30 -20.07
N ASN A 160 7.07 -5.60 -20.20
CA ASN A 160 6.04 -6.20 -21.03
C ASN A 160 5.06 -6.94 -20.12
N SER A 161 3.77 -6.66 -20.28
CA SER A 161 2.74 -7.29 -19.45
C SER A 161 1.54 -7.62 -20.32
N ASP A 162 1.11 -8.88 -20.24
CA ASP A 162 -0.09 -9.36 -20.89
C ASP A 162 -1.10 -9.76 -19.81
N SER A 163 -2.31 -9.24 -19.90
CA SER A 163 -3.39 -9.62 -19.00
C SER A 163 -4.65 -9.98 -19.74
N LYS A 164 -5.38 -10.95 -19.23
CA LYS A 164 -6.70 -11.35 -19.67
C LYS A 164 -7.63 -11.44 -18.46
N SER A 165 -8.87 -11.05 -18.66
CA SER A 165 -9.90 -11.13 -17.63
C SER A 165 -11.25 -11.49 -18.25
N LEU A 166 -12.00 -12.33 -17.53
CA LEU A 166 -13.38 -12.61 -17.81
C LEU A 166 -14.20 -12.24 -16.57
N SER A 167 -15.29 -11.51 -16.77
CA SER A 167 -16.22 -11.17 -15.70
C SER A 167 -17.65 -11.37 -16.14
N THR A 168 -18.43 -12.01 -15.28
CA THR A 168 -19.89 -12.12 -15.45
C THR A 168 -20.54 -11.49 -14.23
N SER A 169 -21.63 -10.77 -14.41
CA SER A 169 -22.29 -10.08 -13.31
C SER A 169 -23.76 -9.86 -13.63
N ASN A 170 -24.62 -10.28 -12.70
CA ASN A 170 -26.05 -10.01 -12.73
C ASN A 170 -26.39 -8.96 -11.68
N VAL A 171 -27.13 -7.95 -12.09
CA VAL A 171 -27.56 -6.81 -11.27
C VAL A 171 -29.08 -6.77 -11.23
N HIS A 172 -29.62 -6.66 -10.02
CA HIS A 172 -31.05 -6.46 -9.78
C HIS A 172 -31.25 -5.07 -9.16
N LEU A 173 -32.15 -4.28 -9.76
CA LEU A 173 -32.50 -2.92 -9.35
C LEU A 173 -33.93 -2.92 -8.78
N TYR A 174 -34.07 -2.89 -7.46
CA TYR A 174 -35.37 -3.00 -6.78
C TYR A 174 -36.24 -1.75 -6.84
N GLN A 175 -35.67 -0.61 -7.24
CA GLN A 175 -36.38 0.67 -7.33
C GLN A 175 -36.55 1.16 -8.77
N VAL A 176 -36.19 0.33 -9.76
CA VAL A 176 -36.34 0.62 -11.19
C VAL A 176 -37.21 -0.45 -11.82
N MET A 177 -38.34 -0.06 -12.33
CA MET A 177 -39.23 -0.99 -13.04
C MET A 177 -38.89 -1.03 -14.53
N ASN A 178 -38.96 -2.23 -15.08
CA ASN A 178 -38.88 -2.46 -16.51
C ASN A 178 -40.24 -2.16 -17.21
N SER A 179 -40.30 -2.30 -18.53
CA SER A 179 -41.52 -2.06 -19.29
C SER A 179 -42.70 -3.00 -18.98
N LEU A 180 -42.44 -4.08 -18.26
CA LEU A 180 -43.44 -5.06 -17.80
C LEU A 180 -43.95 -4.78 -16.40
N GLY A 181 -43.47 -3.73 -15.73
CA GLY A 181 -43.86 -3.37 -14.37
C GLY A 181 -43.20 -4.25 -13.27
N THR A 182 -42.18 -5.01 -13.60
CA THR A 182 -41.34 -5.74 -12.63
C THR A 182 -39.99 -5.05 -12.43
N ASP A 183 -39.28 -5.43 -11.38
CA ASP A 183 -37.95 -4.92 -11.12
C ASP A 183 -37.00 -5.09 -12.30
N SER A 184 -36.16 -4.11 -12.54
CA SER A 184 -35.20 -4.15 -13.65
C SER A 184 -33.99 -4.99 -13.31
N THR A 185 -33.65 -5.91 -14.21
CA THR A 185 -32.41 -6.71 -14.13
C THR A 185 -31.58 -6.49 -15.38
N TYR A 186 -30.26 -6.56 -15.23
CA TYR A 186 -29.35 -6.59 -16.37
C TYR A 186 -28.08 -7.38 -16.05
N GLN A 187 -27.42 -7.87 -17.10
CA GLN A 187 -26.17 -8.58 -16.98
C GLN A 187 -25.04 -7.87 -17.71
N THR A 188 -23.83 -8.08 -17.25
CA THR A 188 -22.60 -7.73 -17.95
C THR A 188 -21.69 -8.93 -17.99
N ASN A 189 -21.39 -9.42 -19.20
CA ASN A 189 -20.52 -10.58 -19.39
C ASN A 189 -19.42 -10.17 -20.37
N ARG A 190 -18.18 -10.07 -19.91
CA ARG A 190 -17.09 -9.48 -20.71
C ARG A 190 -15.81 -10.29 -20.58
N TYR A 191 -15.16 -10.49 -21.71
CA TYR A 191 -13.80 -10.99 -21.79
C TYR A 191 -12.89 -9.89 -22.34
N SER A 192 -11.75 -9.64 -21.70
CA SER A 192 -10.83 -8.58 -22.09
C SER A 192 -9.40 -9.08 -22.17
N LEU A 193 -8.70 -8.67 -23.22
CA LEU A 193 -7.25 -8.87 -23.41
C LEU A 193 -6.57 -7.50 -23.34
N THR A 194 -5.51 -7.39 -22.56
CA THR A 194 -4.84 -6.09 -22.34
C THR A 194 -3.31 -6.23 -22.35
N PRO A 195 -2.67 -6.32 -23.52
CA PRO A 195 -1.22 -6.19 -23.64
C PRO A 195 -0.78 -4.76 -23.29
N THR A 196 0.30 -4.65 -22.53
CA THR A 196 0.88 -3.37 -22.10
C THR A 196 2.39 -3.40 -22.23
N LYS A 197 2.97 -2.38 -22.88
CA LYS A 197 4.42 -2.17 -23.00
C LYS A 197 4.82 -0.85 -22.39
N LYS A 198 5.88 -0.85 -21.59
CA LYS A 198 6.42 0.36 -20.95
C LYS A 198 7.93 0.42 -21.13
N TYR A 199 8.42 1.63 -21.42
CA TYR A 199 9.84 1.96 -21.46
C TYR A 199 10.10 3.14 -20.53
N ASN A 200 11.24 3.10 -19.86
CA ASN A 200 11.72 4.21 -19.06
C ASN A 200 13.23 4.35 -19.24
N TYR A 201 13.66 5.53 -19.65
CA TYR A 201 15.07 5.86 -19.80
C TYR A 201 15.37 7.17 -19.07
N SER A 202 16.44 7.20 -18.29
CA SER A 202 16.89 8.45 -17.68
C SER A 202 18.40 8.58 -17.70
N ALA A 203 18.88 9.79 -17.91
CA ALA A 203 20.27 10.16 -17.80
C ALA A 203 20.38 11.37 -16.86
N GLN A 204 21.20 11.23 -15.83
CA GLN A 204 21.44 12.28 -14.83
C GLN A 204 22.93 12.57 -14.74
N VAL A 205 23.27 13.84 -14.76
CA VAL A 205 24.62 14.34 -14.47
C VAL A 205 24.51 15.22 -13.23
N THR A 206 25.35 14.95 -12.25
CA THR A 206 25.46 15.78 -11.04
C THR A 206 26.89 16.24 -10.89
N TYR A 207 27.09 17.54 -10.81
CA TYR A 207 28.37 18.15 -10.53
C TYR A 207 28.37 18.77 -9.14
N SER A 208 29.40 18.52 -8.37
CA SER A 208 29.60 19.06 -7.02
C SER A 208 30.87 19.88 -6.96
N GLU A 209 30.72 21.17 -6.70
CA GLU A 209 31.82 22.13 -6.53
C GLU A 209 32.05 22.43 -5.06
N PRO A 210 33.24 22.19 -4.50
CA PRO A 210 33.58 22.65 -3.17
C PRO A 210 33.77 24.17 -3.16
N LEU A 211 32.99 24.87 -2.32
CA LEU A 211 33.10 26.33 -2.13
C LEU A 211 34.08 26.64 -0.99
N TRP A 212 33.94 25.91 0.13
CA TRP A 212 34.77 26.03 1.31
C TRP A 212 34.95 24.64 1.94
N LYS A 213 35.68 24.57 3.05
CA LYS A 213 35.85 23.31 3.79
C LYS A 213 34.51 22.64 4.07
N ALA A 214 34.32 21.46 3.49
CA ALA A 214 33.10 20.62 3.61
C ALA A 214 31.79 21.40 3.31
N THR A 215 31.85 22.32 2.34
CA THR A 215 30.71 23.08 1.81
C THR A 215 30.69 22.97 0.30
N PHE A 216 29.56 22.60 -0.26
CA PHE A 216 29.45 22.26 -1.67
C PHE A 216 28.23 22.95 -2.31
N LEU A 217 28.37 23.33 -3.56
CA LEU A 217 27.28 23.67 -4.46
C LEU A 217 27.11 22.51 -5.44
N GLN A 218 25.92 21.93 -5.50
CA GLN A 218 25.64 20.83 -6.41
C GLN A 218 24.65 21.30 -7.47
N LEU A 219 24.98 21.05 -8.71
CA LEU A 219 24.11 21.23 -9.87
C LEU A 219 23.82 19.87 -10.46
N SER A 220 22.55 19.52 -10.57
CA SER A 220 22.10 18.27 -11.17
C SER A 220 21.15 18.54 -12.32
N TYR A 221 21.37 17.85 -13.42
CA TYR A 221 20.45 17.81 -14.54
C TYR A 221 20.10 16.35 -14.82
N LYS A 222 18.79 16.06 -14.88
CA LYS A 222 18.29 14.73 -15.23
C LYS A 222 17.25 14.86 -16.34
N PHE A 223 17.46 14.14 -17.40
CA PHE A 223 16.45 13.87 -18.42
C PHE A 223 15.78 12.53 -18.11
N ASN A 224 14.46 12.48 -18.18
CA ASN A 224 13.70 11.24 -18.03
C ASN A 224 12.65 11.16 -19.14
N TYR A 225 12.64 10.03 -19.85
CA TYR A 225 11.62 9.65 -20.82
C TYR A 225 10.87 8.43 -20.32
N SER A 226 9.56 8.49 -20.30
CA SER A 226 8.72 7.33 -20.03
C SER A 226 7.67 7.18 -21.12
N TYR A 227 7.49 5.93 -21.54
CA TYR A 227 6.52 5.49 -22.53
C TYR A 227 5.65 4.38 -21.97
N SER A 228 4.36 4.45 -22.22
CA SER A 228 3.41 3.40 -21.89
C SER A 228 2.38 3.27 -23.01
N LYS A 229 2.23 2.06 -23.52
CA LYS A 229 1.20 1.70 -24.51
C LYS A 229 0.36 0.56 -23.97
N SER A 230 -0.95 0.69 -24.01
CA SER A 230 -1.90 -0.34 -23.61
C SER A 230 -3.01 -0.43 -24.64
N THR A 231 -3.33 -1.65 -25.06
CA THR A 231 -4.43 -1.93 -25.99
C THR A 231 -5.36 -2.94 -25.32
N ARG A 232 -6.53 -2.50 -24.90
CA ARG A 232 -7.56 -3.40 -24.37
C ARG A 232 -8.53 -3.76 -25.47
N SER A 233 -8.62 -5.04 -25.80
CA SER A 233 -9.68 -5.60 -26.64
C SER A 233 -10.72 -6.25 -25.74
N THR A 234 -11.98 -5.83 -25.88
CA THR A 234 -13.09 -6.34 -25.06
C THR A 234 -14.10 -7.04 -25.97
N TYR A 235 -14.53 -8.20 -25.50
CA TYR A 235 -15.55 -9.05 -26.14
C TYR A 235 -16.75 -9.10 -25.21
N ASP A 236 -17.92 -8.68 -25.70
CA ASP A 236 -19.13 -8.59 -24.89
C ASP A 236 -20.07 -9.77 -25.15
N PHE A 237 -20.36 -10.50 -24.08
CA PHE A 237 -21.27 -11.65 -24.06
C PHE A 237 -22.60 -11.32 -23.38
N SER A 238 -22.89 -10.06 -23.09
CA SER A 238 -24.07 -9.64 -22.32
C SER A 238 -25.39 -9.95 -23.03
N ASN A 239 -25.36 -10.15 -24.35
CA ASN A 239 -26.52 -10.54 -25.16
C ASN A 239 -26.81 -12.06 -25.13
N LEU A 240 -25.93 -12.87 -24.54
CA LEU A 240 -26.19 -14.29 -24.28
C LEU A 240 -27.11 -14.39 -23.07
N GLY A 241 -27.96 -15.43 -23.00
CA GLY A 241 -28.93 -15.59 -21.90
C GLY A 241 -28.28 -15.50 -20.52
N GLU A 242 -29.04 -15.10 -19.51
CA GLU A 242 -28.54 -14.90 -18.13
C GLU A 242 -27.85 -16.15 -17.56
N ASP A 243 -28.36 -17.33 -17.92
CA ASP A 243 -27.84 -18.63 -17.48
C ASP A 243 -26.79 -19.23 -18.44
N PHE A 244 -26.34 -18.48 -19.45
CA PHE A 244 -25.46 -19.04 -20.48
C PHE A 244 -24.17 -19.66 -19.89
N PHE A 245 -23.61 -19.07 -18.85
CA PHE A 245 -22.46 -19.58 -18.13
C PHE A 245 -22.81 -20.35 -16.84
N ALA A 246 -24.09 -20.66 -16.62
CA ALA A 246 -24.51 -21.40 -15.44
C ALA A 246 -23.83 -22.78 -15.40
N GLY A 247 -23.39 -23.19 -14.22
CA GLY A 247 -22.73 -24.47 -13.98
C GLY A 247 -21.26 -24.54 -14.46
N VAL A 248 -20.68 -23.47 -15.02
CA VAL A 248 -19.25 -23.41 -15.25
C VAL A 248 -18.53 -23.23 -13.92
N VAL A 249 -17.58 -24.14 -13.63
CA VAL A 249 -16.79 -24.05 -12.40
C VAL A 249 -15.89 -22.81 -12.42
N ASN A 250 -16.11 -21.92 -11.46
CA ASN A 250 -15.30 -20.73 -11.27
C ASN A 250 -13.98 -21.09 -10.59
N ASN A 251 -13.01 -21.53 -11.38
CA ASN A 251 -11.66 -21.87 -10.93
C ASN A 251 -10.65 -21.17 -11.83
N TYR A 252 -9.56 -20.64 -11.25
CA TYR A 252 -8.48 -20.07 -12.05
C TYR A 252 -7.91 -21.13 -13.01
N GLY A 253 -7.69 -20.72 -14.26
CA GLY A 253 -7.30 -21.64 -15.34
C GLY A 253 -8.45 -22.25 -16.11
N ASN A 254 -9.72 -22.18 -15.67
CA ASN A 254 -10.85 -22.72 -16.40
C ASN A 254 -11.37 -21.79 -17.52
N TRP A 255 -10.46 -21.20 -18.28
CA TRP A 255 -10.80 -20.35 -19.45
C TRP A 255 -11.58 -21.13 -20.50
N GLY A 256 -11.14 -22.37 -20.78
CA GLY A 256 -11.77 -23.25 -21.74
C GLY A 256 -13.25 -23.55 -21.39
N GLY A 257 -13.57 -23.73 -20.12
CA GLY A 257 -14.94 -23.99 -19.68
C GLY A 257 -15.92 -22.86 -20.01
N TYR A 258 -15.44 -21.62 -20.05
CA TYR A 258 -16.24 -20.45 -20.46
C TYR A 258 -16.19 -20.23 -21.98
N LEU A 259 -15.01 -20.18 -22.58
CA LEU A 259 -14.86 -19.81 -23.99
C LEU A 259 -15.32 -20.90 -24.96
N SER A 260 -15.25 -22.17 -24.58
CA SER A 260 -15.76 -23.28 -25.41
C SER A 260 -17.29 -23.36 -25.53
N ARG A 261 -18.01 -22.63 -24.64
CA ARG A 261 -19.49 -22.54 -24.74
C ARG A 261 -19.96 -21.55 -25.79
N LEU A 262 -19.07 -20.67 -26.29
CA LEU A 262 -19.43 -19.69 -27.31
C LEU A 262 -19.85 -20.40 -28.59
N ASN A 263 -21.04 -20.02 -29.14
CA ASN A 263 -21.59 -20.60 -30.35
C ASN A 263 -20.90 -20.07 -31.64
N ASN A 264 -20.25 -18.89 -31.53
CA ASN A 264 -19.58 -18.22 -32.64
C ASN A 264 -18.09 -17.99 -32.28
N PRO A 265 -17.22 -17.75 -33.26
CA PRO A 265 -15.84 -17.34 -33.02
C PRO A 265 -15.76 -16.12 -32.11
N LEU A 266 -14.72 -16.03 -31.27
CA LEU A 266 -14.54 -14.95 -30.28
C LEU A 266 -14.62 -13.55 -30.91
N GLU A 267 -14.07 -13.39 -32.11
CA GLU A 267 -14.03 -12.14 -32.85
C GLU A 267 -15.42 -11.55 -33.16
N SER A 268 -16.46 -12.40 -33.26
CA SER A 268 -17.85 -11.95 -33.48
C SER A 268 -18.45 -11.22 -32.27
N TYR A 269 -17.84 -11.34 -31.09
CA TYR A 269 -18.26 -10.66 -29.87
C TYR A 269 -17.42 -9.43 -29.54
N TYR A 270 -16.50 -9.05 -30.47
CA TYR A 270 -15.66 -7.86 -30.28
C TYR A 270 -16.52 -6.60 -30.20
N ASP A 271 -16.30 -5.82 -29.14
CA ASP A 271 -16.98 -4.56 -28.90
C ASP A 271 -15.98 -3.40 -28.97
N SER A 272 -16.12 -2.54 -29.97
CA SER A 272 -15.26 -1.38 -30.18
C SER A 272 -15.44 -0.31 -29.10
N ASP A 273 -16.67 -0.14 -28.60
CA ASP A 273 -16.98 0.88 -27.60
C ASP A 273 -16.45 0.53 -26.20
N LEU A 274 -16.34 -0.75 -25.91
CA LEU A 274 -15.71 -1.25 -24.68
C LEU A 274 -14.20 -1.48 -24.84
N SER A 275 -13.69 -1.48 -26.06
CA SER A 275 -12.27 -1.61 -26.37
C SER A 275 -11.56 -0.26 -26.25
N ARG A 276 -10.28 -0.27 -25.89
CA ARG A 276 -9.56 0.97 -25.63
C ARG A 276 -8.09 0.87 -26.01
N TYR A 277 -7.65 1.82 -26.81
CA TYR A 277 -6.24 2.09 -27.06
C TYR A 277 -5.79 3.28 -26.24
N SER A 278 -4.61 3.20 -25.63
CA SER A 278 -3.98 4.34 -24.96
C SER A 278 -2.46 4.32 -25.11
N GLU A 279 -1.90 5.47 -25.43
CA GLU A 279 -0.45 5.69 -25.51
C GLU A 279 -0.10 6.94 -24.73
N TYR A 280 0.96 6.85 -23.94
CA TYR A 280 1.45 7.95 -23.12
C TYR A 280 2.97 8.09 -23.27
N LYS A 281 3.43 9.28 -23.63
CA LYS A 281 4.83 9.67 -23.70
C LYS A 281 5.05 10.83 -22.75
N ASN A 282 6.03 10.72 -21.87
CA ASN A 282 6.34 11.77 -20.92
C ASN A 282 7.84 12.09 -20.94
N TYR A 283 8.15 13.36 -21.11
CA TYR A 283 9.48 13.92 -21.13
C TYR A 283 9.62 14.88 -19.94
N THR A 284 10.57 14.62 -19.05
CA THR A 284 10.86 15.45 -17.89
C THR A 284 12.32 15.89 -17.91
N HIS A 285 12.55 17.15 -17.54
CA HIS A 285 13.87 17.75 -17.38
C HIS A 285 13.99 18.27 -15.94
N ASP A 286 14.69 17.56 -15.07
CA ASP A 286 14.91 17.96 -13.68
C ASP A 286 16.20 18.78 -13.61
N ILE A 287 16.09 20.04 -13.23
CA ILE A 287 17.22 20.95 -13.02
C ILE A 287 17.24 21.30 -11.54
N GLU A 288 18.22 20.80 -10.80
CA GLU A 288 18.31 20.97 -9.35
C GLU A 288 19.58 21.73 -8.98
N LEU A 289 19.43 22.75 -8.16
CA LEU A 289 20.51 23.45 -7.49
C LEU A 289 20.40 23.21 -6.00
N MET A 290 21.47 22.69 -5.39
CA MET A 290 21.53 22.39 -3.97
C MET A 290 22.79 22.93 -3.33
N PHE A 291 22.64 23.70 -2.27
CA PHE A 291 23.72 24.09 -1.36
C PHE A 291 23.79 23.08 -0.21
N ARG A 292 24.99 22.57 0.05
CA ARG A 292 25.25 21.57 1.07
C ARG A 292 26.43 21.99 1.96
N MET A 293 26.20 22.01 3.27
CA MET A 293 27.21 22.31 4.27
C MET A 293 27.27 21.21 5.32
N ILE A 294 28.46 20.66 5.56
CA ILE A 294 28.71 19.60 6.53
C ILE A 294 29.65 20.13 7.60
N ARG A 295 29.21 20.05 8.87
CA ARG A 295 30.01 20.44 10.04
C ARG A 295 30.01 19.29 11.06
N GLU A 296 30.89 19.34 12.02
CA GLU A 296 30.89 18.37 13.11
C GLU A 296 29.56 18.35 13.85
N SER A 297 29.00 19.52 14.13
CA SER A 297 27.76 19.70 14.87
C SER A 297 26.50 19.68 14.02
N PHE A 298 26.57 19.92 12.70
CA PHE A 298 25.40 19.93 11.85
C PHE A 298 25.70 19.62 10.38
N ASP A 299 24.67 19.11 9.69
CA ASP A 299 24.60 19.01 8.23
C ASP A 299 23.41 19.88 7.78
N PHE A 300 23.61 20.73 6.79
CA PHE A 300 22.59 21.60 6.22
C PHE A 300 22.57 21.50 4.71
N ASN A 301 21.40 21.15 4.15
CA ASN A 301 21.17 21.11 2.71
C ASN A 301 19.94 21.97 2.41
N VAL A 302 20.05 22.85 1.43
CA VAL A 302 18.92 23.61 0.91
C VAL A 302 19.03 23.69 -0.61
N GLY A 303 17.92 23.45 -1.29
CA GLY A 303 17.89 23.44 -2.73
C GLY A 303 16.50 23.61 -3.31
N ALA A 304 16.47 23.78 -4.60
CA ALA A 304 15.24 23.76 -5.37
C ALA A 304 15.49 23.05 -6.70
N MET A 305 14.49 22.29 -7.13
CA MET A 305 14.43 21.64 -8.42
C MET A 305 13.32 22.29 -9.25
N VAL A 306 13.61 22.60 -10.48
CA VAL A 306 12.64 23.01 -11.49
C VAL A 306 12.52 21.87 -12.50
N GLU A 307 11.28 21.44 -12.73
CA GLU A 307 10.97 20.28 -13.58
C GLU A 307 10.00 20.69 -14.70
N PRO A 308 10.50 21.16 -15.85
CA PRO A 308 9.71 21.22 -17.07
C PRO A 308 9.34 19.83 -17.55
N GLN A 309 8.05 19.63 -17.81
CA GLN A 309 7.48 18.36 -18.25
C GLN A 309 6.62 18.56 -19.48
N SER A 310 6.78 17.68 -20.47
CA SER A 310 5.89 17.56 -21.63
C SER A 310 5.30 16.16 -21.68
N SER A 311 3.98 16.07 -21.68
CA SER A 311 3.24 14.80 -21.69
C SER A 311 2.36 14.75 -22.91
N ASN A 312 2.56 13.73 -23.76
CA ASN A 312 1.71 13.44 -24.93
C ASN A 312 0.83 12.25 -24.57
N PHE A 313 -0.46 12.39 -24.77
CA PHE A 313 -1.44 11.34 -24.50
C PHE A 313 -2.35 11.16 -25.71
N THR A 314 -2.38 9.91 -26.22
CA THR A 314 -3.26 9.49 -27.29
C THR A 314 -4.20 8.41 -26.75
N GLN A 315 -5.48 8.53 -27.01
CA GLN A 315 -6.48 7.54 -26.61
C GLN A 315 -7.55 7.41 -27.69
N ASP A 316 -7.95 6.17 -27.97
CA ASP A 316 -9.16 5.83 -28.74
C ASP A 316 -10.07 4.99 -27.85
N TYR A 317 -11.27 5.52 -27.55
CA TYR A 317 -12.22 4.88 -26.66
C TYR A 317 -13.65 5.41 -26.92
N GLN A 318 -14.62 4.52 -27.04
CA GLN A 318 -16.04 4.86 -27.32
C GLN A 318 -16.19 5.75 -28.55
N GLY A 319 -15.48 5.44 -29.63
CA GLY A 319 -15.49 6.23 -30.85
C GLY A 319 -14.90 7.64 -30.72
N LYS A 320 -14.30 7.97 -29.61
CA LYS A 320 -13.62 9.25 -29.36
C LYS A 320 -12.11 9.10 -29.41
N TYR A 321 -11.52 9.67 -30.45
CA TYR A 321 -10.08 9.79 -30.56
C TYR A 321 -9.61 11.09 -29.90
N VAL A 322 -8.67 10.99 -28.97
CA VAL A 322 -8.06 12.11 -28.27
C VAL A 322 -6.56 12.03 -28.47
N ASP A 323 -5.98 13.11 -28.96
CA ASP A 323 -4.53 13.32 -29.02
C ASP A 323 -4.23 14.69 -28.42
N THR A 324 -3.54 14.70 -27.29
CA THR A 324 -3.31 15.92 -26.52
C THR A 324 -1.90 16.00 -25.97
N VAL A 325 -1.36 17.21 -25.95
CA VAL A 325 -0.06 17.51 -25.37
C VAL A 325 -0.25 18.49 -24.23
N ARG A 326 0.42 18.22 -23.12
CA ARG A 326 0.40 19.08 -21.95
C ARG A 326 1.82 19.46 -21.54
N HIS A 327 2.04 20.77 -21.37
CA HIS A 327 3.27 21.31 -20.84
C HIS A 327 3.03 21.88 -19.44
N VAL A 328 3.89 21.49 -18.50
CA VAL A 328 3.86 22.00 -17.13
C VAL A 328 5.27 22.23 -16.62
N VAL A 329 5.38 23.12 -15.63
CA VAL A 329 6.63 23.34 -14.91
C VAL A 329 6.35 23.13 -13.43
N ASN A 330 7.03 22.18 -12.83
CA ASN A 330 6.94 21.89 -11.42
C ASN A 330 8.11 22.51 -10.68
N ILE A 331 7.91 22.93 -9.44
CA ILE A 331 8.96 23.45 -8.56
C ILE A 331 8.94 22.63 -7.28
N THR A 332 10.11 22.13 -6.88
CA THR A 332 10.28 21.29 -5.69
C THR A 332 11.36 21.90 -4.79
N PRO A 333 11.02 22.80 -3.87
CA PRO A 333 11.96 23.29 -2.87
C PRO A 333 12.20 22.21 -1.81
N SER A 334 13.42 22.16 -1.28
CA SER A 334 13.81 21.21 -0.24
C SER A 334 14.77 21.83 0.77
N VAL A 335 14.60 21.46 2.04
CA VAL A 335 15.53 21.79 3.13
C VAL A 335 15.72 20.53 3.96
N ASP A 336 16.95 20.21 4.27
CA ASP A 336 17.34 19.12 5.18
C ASP A 336 18.38 19.64 6.16
N PHE A 337 18.00 19.77 7.41
CA PHE A 337 18.88 20.22 8.48
C PHE A 337 18.98 19.12 9.53
N LYS A 338 20.22 18.69 9.79
CA LYS A 338 20.53 17.71 10.84
C LYS A 338 21.50 18.31 11.82
N TYR A 339 21.08 18.45 13.07
CA TYR A 339 21.93 18.86 14.17
C TYR A 339 22.39 17.63 14.97
N LYS A 340 23.68 17.53 15.24
CA LYS A 340 24.34 16.43 15.96
C LYS A 340 24.74 16.93 17.35
N PHE A 341 23.98 16.56 18.37
CA PHE A 341 24.33 16.90 19.77
C PHE A 341 25.58 16.14 20.23
N ASN A 342 25.71 14.90 19.76
CA ASN A 342 26.86 14.02 19.93
C ASN A 342 26.84 12.92 18.85
N LYS A 343 27.72 11.91 18.94
CA LYS A 343 27.82 10.81 17.96
C LYS A 343 26.56 9.98 17.83
N VAL A 344 25.71 9.91 18.85
CA VAL A 344 24.53 9.04 18.94
C VAL A 344 23.21 9.80 19.03
N SER A 345 23.25 11.13 19.28
CA SER A 345 22.06 11.96 19.44
C SER A 345 22.02 13.04 18.36
N ASN A 346 20.89 13.13 17.65
CA ASN A 346 20.69 14.13 16.60
C ASN A 346 19.22 14.53 16.45
N LEU A 347 19.02 15.75 15.92
CA LEU A 347 17.75 16.27 15.46
C LEU A 347 17.84 16.48 13.97
N ARG A 348 16.88 15.99 13.20
CA ARG A 348 16.76 16.23 11.77
C ARG A 348 15.43 16.88 11.46
N ILE A 349 15.47 17.97 10.70
CA ILE A 349 14.31 18.70 10.21
C ILE A 349 14.37 18.67 8.70
N THR A 350 13.30 18.19 8.07
CA THR A 350 13.20 18.17 6.61
C THR A 350 11.93 18.85 6.16
N TYR A 351 12.06 19.66 5.14
CA TYR A 351 10.96 20.24 4.39
C TYR A 351 11.10 19.88 2.93
N ARG A 352 10.01 19.50 2.30
CA ARG A 352 9.92 19.26 0.86
C ARG A 352 8.58 19.75 0.33
N GLY A 353 8.62 20.66 -0.62
CA GLY A 353 7.47 21.00 -1.45
C GLY A 353 7.53 20.20 -2.75
N TYR A 354 6.41 19.67 -3.22
CA TYR A 354 6.37 18.97 -4.51
C TYR A 354 5.00 19.08 -5.16
N THR A 355 5.03 19.09 -6.49
CA THR A 355 3.84 19.13 -7.34
C THR A 355 3.47 17.72 -7.78
N THR A 356 2.18 17.39 -7.74
CA THR A 356 1.62 16.15 -8.31
C THR A 356 0.66 16.51 -9.42
N GLN A 357 0.92 15.99 -10.62
CA GLN A 357 0.04 16.20 -11.77
C GLN A 357 -1.18 15.28 -11.69
N PRO A 358 -2.38 15.76 -12.10
CA PRO A 358 -3.53 14.88 -12.35
C PRO A 358 -3.16 13.82 -13.39
N SER A 359 -3.76 12.65 -13.29
CA SER A 359 -3.57 11.61 -14.32
C SER A 359 -4.16 12.07 -15.66
N MET A 360 -3.59 11.61 -16.76
CA MET A 360 -4.13 11.95 -18.09
C MET A 360 -5.57 11.43 -18.28
N THR A 361 -5.88 10.29 -17.66
CA THR A 361 -7.25 9.73 -17.66
C THR A 361 -8.24 10.61 -16.90
N ASP A 362 -7.80 11.32 -15.85
CA ASP A 362 -8.66 12.28 -15.15
C ASP A 362 -8.85 13.59 -15.92
N LEU A 363 -7.94 13.92 -16.84
CA LEU A 363 -7.98 15.16 -17.63
C LEU A 363 -8.78 15.03 -18.93
N VAL A 364 -8.92 13.82 -19.48
CA VAL A 364 -9.64 13.62 -20.72
C VAL A 364 -11.15 13.59 -20.43
N ASP A 365 -11.93 14.42 -21.16
CA ASP A 365 -13.39 14.49 -21.01
C ASP A 365 -14.08 13.29 -21.68
N ILE A 366 -13.84 12.13 -21.13
CA ILE A 366 -14.47 10.87 -21.52
C ILE A 366 -15.30 10.35 -20.36
N THR A 367 -16.50 9.86 -20.70
CA THR A 367 -17.38 9.15 -19.77
C THR A 367 -17.11 7.65 -19.91
N ASP A 368 -16.67 6.98 -18.85
CA ASP A 368 -16.60 5.52 -18.79
C ASP A 368 -17.85 5.02 -18.05
N ASP A 369 -18.79 4.50 -18.79
CA ASP A 369 -20.03 3.89 -18.33
C ASP A 369 -20.05 2.36 -18.49
N SER A 370 -18.87 1.78 -18.65
CA SER A 370 -18.68 0.32 -18.72
C SER A 370 -19.26 -0.42 -17.51
N ASN A 371 -19.39 0.27 -16.39
CA ASN A 371 -20.20 -0.16 -15.24
C ASN A 371 -21.30 0.89 -14.98
N PRO A 372 -22.56 0.63 -15.34
CA PRO A 372 -23.66 1.59 -15.19
C PRO A 372 -23.95 2.04 -13.76
N LEU A 373 -23.56 1.21 -12.76
CA LEU A 373 -23.65 1.59 -11.36
C LEU A 373 -22.45 2.42 -10.88
N ASN A 374 -21.38 2.53 -11.68
CA ASN A 374 -20.20 3.27 -11.30
C ASN A 374 -19.55 3.97 -12.51
N ILE A 375 -20.19 5.03 -12.95
CA ILE A 375 -19.78 5.83 -14.09
C ILE A 375 -18.66 6.79 -13.68
N THR A 376 -17.62 6.89 -14.50
CA THR A 376 -16.54 7.86 -14.28
C THR A 376 -16.47 8.88 -15.41
N LYS A 377 -16.19 10.14 -15.08
CA LYS A 377 -15.99 11.24 -16.03
C LYS A 377 -14.66 11.93 -15.77
N GLY A 378 -13.98 12.33 -16.85
CA GLY A 378 -12.79 13.16 -16.74
C GLY A 378 -13.11 14.64 -16.51
N ASN A 379 -12.06 15.42 -16.19
CA ASN A 379 -12.15 16.87 -16.01
C ASN A 379 -10.90 17.59 -16.56
N PRO A 380 -10.97 18.16 -17.78
CA PRO A 380 -9.84 18.88 -18.36
C PRO A 380 -9.37 20.11 -17.57
N GLY A 381 -10.24 20.66 -16.70
CA GLY A 381 -9.97 21.83 -15.88
C GLY A 381 -9.11 21.56 -14.62
N LEU A 382 -8.65 20.33 -14.41
CA LEU A 382 -7.85 20.00 -13.22
C LEU A 382 -6.50 20.71 -13.22
N LYS A 383 -6.19 21.32 -12.07
CA LYS A 383 -4.90 21.92 -11.76
C LYS A 383 -4.00 20.92 -11.03
N PRO A 384 -2.67 21.04 -11.18
CA PRO A 384 -1.74 20.29 -10.36
C PRO A 384 -1.96 20.56 -8.87
N SER A 385 -1.77 19.55 -8.04
CA SER A 385 -1.73 19.71 -6.60
C SER A 385 -0.31 20.02 -6.12
N PHE A 386 -0.18 20.83 -5.08
CA PHE A 386 1.09 21.13 -4.43
C PHE A 386 1.03 20.71 -2.97
N THR A 387 1.99 19.85 -2.58
CA THR A 387 2.08 19.34 -1.21
C THR A 387 3.31 19.92 -0.52
N ASN A 388 3.09 20.52 0.66
CA ASN A 388 4.15 20.84 1.60
C ASN A 388 4.26 19.75 2.65
N SER A 389 5.46 19.21 2.82
CA SER A 389 5.75 18.14 3.78
C SER A 389 6.86 18.57 4.73
N PHE A 390 6.52 18.64 6.01
CA PHE A 390 7.45 18.94 7.10
C PHE A 390 7.60 17.69 7.97
N ASN A 391 8.84 17.26 8.19
CA ASN A 391 9.14 16.16 9.08
C ASN A 391 10.27 16.57 10.01
N THR A 392 10.10 16.27 11.29
CA THR A 392 11.12 16.44 12.31
C THR A 392 11.33 15.10 13.00
N PHE A 393 12.57 14.72 13.15
CA PHE A 393 12.95 13.49 13.81
C PHE A 393 14.08 13.77 14.80
N PHE A 394 13.84 13.44 16.05
CA PHE A 394 14.83 13.48 17.12
C PHE A 394 15.19 12.06 17.55
N ARG A 395 16.48 11.81 17.69
CA ARG A 395 17.02 10.62 18.30
C ARG A 395 18.04 11.02 19.36
N GLY A 396 17.79 10.60 20.59
CA GLY A 396 18.69 10.82 21.72
C GLY A 396 19.06 9.50 22.38
N TYR A 397 20.31 9.38 22.76
CA TYR A 397 20.79 8.32 23.64
C TYR A 397 21.62 8.96 24.77
N PHE A 398 21.26 8.66 26.00
CA PHE A 398 21.87 9.19 27.21
C PHE A 398 22.74 8.10 27.84
N GLU A 399 24.04 8.16 27.57
CA GLU A 399 25.01 7.10 27.95
C GLU A 399 25.04 6.80 29.44
N LYS A 400 24.94 7.84 30.29
CA LYS A 400 25.02 7.68 31.76
C LYS A 400 23.83 6.91 32.34
N THR A 401 22.64 7.13 31.78
CA THR A 401 21.40 6.49 32.25
C THR A 401 20.94 5.37 31.32
N GLN A 402 21.67 5.12 30.19
CA GLN A 402 21.34 4.15 29.16
C GLN A 402 19.92 4.34 28.56
N GLN A 403 19.38 5.53 28.68
CA GLN A 403 18.05 5.87 28.16
C GLN A 403 18.11 6.20 26.68
N SER A 404 17.09 5.83 25.95
CA SER A 404 16.91 6.25 24.56
C SER A 404 15.58 6.95 24.39
N LEU A 405 15.61 8.06 23.64
CA LEU A 405 14.44 8.84 23.28
C LEU A 405 14.42 9.04 21.77
N MET A 406 13.31 8.65 21.13
CA MET A 406 13.03 9.02 19.76
C MET A 406 11.71 9.78 19.71
N ALA A 407 11.71 10.90 18.99
CA ALA A 407 10.49 11.68 18.76
C ALA A 407 10.41 12.06 17.28
N HIS A 408 9.21 12.07 16.76
CA HIS A 408 8.97 12.56 15.41
C HIS A 408 7.73 13.45 15.36
N LEU A 409 7.78 14.44 14.46
CA LEU A 409 6.65 15.28 14.12
C LEU A 409 6.54 15.30 12.59
N ARG A 410 5.33 15.25 12.08
CA ARG A 410 5.04 15.38 10.66
C ARG A 410 3.85 16.30 10.44
N PHE A 411 3.94 17.11 9.42
CA PHE A 411 2.83 17.94 8.96
C PHE A 411 2.83 17.97 7.45
N ASN A 412 1.68 17.64 6.85
CA ASN A 412 1.50 17.72 5.40
C ASN A 412 0.25 18.54 5.11
N THR A 413 0.35 19.42 4.13
CA THR A 413 -0.81 20.16 3.60
C THR A 413 -0.75 20.16 2.09
N THR A 414 -1.91 19.95 1.45
CA THR A 414 -1.99 19.87 -0.01
C THR A 414 -2.96 20.92 -0.52
N SER A 415 -2.45 21.81 -1.36
CA SER A 415 -3.24 22.76 -2.13
C SER A 415 -3.68 22.14 -3.45
N ASN A 416 -4.89 22.50 -3.93
CA ASN A 416 -5.48 21.95 -5.15
C ASN A 416 -5.50 20.40 -5.20
N SER A 417 -5.68 19.74 -4.05
CA SER A 417 -5.75 18.28 -4.07
C SER A 417 -6.90 17.82 -4.97
N VAL A 418 -6.64 16.76 -5.76
CA VAL A 418 -7.67 16.19 -6.63
C VAL A 418 -8.53 15.27 -5.76
N ALA A 419 -9.78 15.65 -5.59
CA ALA A 419 -10.81 14.86 -4.90
C ALA A 419 -11.85 14.38 -5.91
N ARG A 420 -12.42 13.23 -5.67
CA ARG A 420 -13.53 12.73 -6.48
C ARG A 420 -14.83 13.34 -5.96
N LYS A 421 -15.53 14.02 -6.85
CA LYS A 421 -16.91 14.44 -6.64
C LYS A 421 -17.81 13.27 -7.05
N VAL A 422 -18.61 12.80 -6.12
CA VAL A 422 -19.52 11.69 -6.35
C VAL A 422 -20.95 12.20 -6.37
N THR A 423 -21.70 11.85 -7.42
CA THR A 423 -23.14 12.13 -7.53
C THR A 423 -23.87 10.80 -7.56
N TYR A 424 -24.75 10.56 -6.61
CA TYR A 424 -25.50 9.32 -6.48
C TYR A 424 -26.79 9.36 -7.29
N ASN A 425 -27.12 8.22 -7.84
CA ASN A 425 -28.44 7.94 -8.40
C ASN A 425 -29.26 7.22 -7.34
N GLU A 426 -30.23 7.91 -6.75
CA GLU A 426 -31.05 7.37 -5.66
C GLU A 426 -31.88 6.14 -6.08
N THR A 427 -32.28 6.05 -7.34
CA THR A 427 -33.15 5.00 -7.84
C THR A 427 -32.37 3.72 -8.15
N THR A 428 -31.19 3.85 -8.77
CA THR A 428 -30.37 2.68 -9.16
C THR A 428 -29.31 2.32 -8.13
N GLY A 429 -29.04 3.21 -7.16
CA GLY A 429 -27.89 3.11 -6.27
C GLY A 429 -26.56 3.31 -7.00
N GLY A 430 -26.59 3.68 -8.25
CA GLY A 430 -25.41 3.96 -9.06
C GLY A 430 -24.79 5.31 -8.72
N GLN A 431 -23.54 5.51 -9.09
CA GLN A 431 -22.80 6.74 -8.86
C GLN A 431 -22.10 7.24 -10.12
N ILE A 432 -22.01 8.56 -10.23
CA ILE A 432 -21.17 9.24 -11.22
C ILE A 432 -20.05 9.93 -10.48
N THR A 433 -18.81 9.59 -10.82
CA THR A 433 -17.61 10.12 -10.19
C THR A 433 -16.85 11.01 -11.16
N ARG A 434 -16.52 12.24 -10.72
CA ARG A 434 -15.71 13.19 -11.49
C ARG A 434 -14.60 13.76 -10.60
N PRO A 435 -13.34 13.82 -11.06
CA PRO A 435 -12.28 14.46 -10.30
C PRO A 435 -12.42 15.99 -10.32
N GLU A 436 -12.23 16.62 -9.17
CA GLU A 436 -12.24 18.07 -9.02
C GLU A 436 -11.15 18.52 -8.04
N ASN A 437 -10.60 19.73 -8.21
CA ASN A 437 -9.66 20.28 -7.24
C ASN A 437 -10.37 20.79 -5.98
N ILE A 438 -9.76 20.49 -4.83
CA ILE A 438 -10.26 20.93 -3.54
C ILE A 438 -9.14 21.38 -2.62
N ASN A 439 -9.39 22.36 -1.76
CA ASN A 439 -8.46 22.84 -0.75
C ASN A 439 -8.94 22.53 0.66
N GLY A 440 -7.98 22.35 1.55
CA GLY A 440 -8.22 22.14 2.98
C GLY A 440 -7.78 20.77 3.48
N ASN A 441 -7.20 19.91 2.63
CA ASN A 441 -6.63 18.64 3.07
C ASN A 441 -5.28 18.86 3.77
N TRP A 442 -5.18 18.42 5.01
CA TRP A 442 -3.94 18.42 5.77
C TRP A 442 -3.95 17.34 6.83
N ASN A 443 -2.77 16.89 7.22
CA ASN A 443 -2.58 15.99 8.34
C ASN A 443 -1.38 16.41 9.18
N ALA A 444 -1.49 16.22 10.48
CA ALA A 444 -0.43 16.40 11.45
C ALA A 444 -0.32 15.13 12.30
N GLY A 445 0.88 14.81 12.73
CA GLY A 445 1.07 13.70 13.64
C GLY A 445 2.42 13.81 14.34
N GLY A 446 2.51 13.18 15.49
CA GLY A 446 3.73 13.10 16.26
C GLY A 446 3.75 11.88 17.13
N GLY A 447 4.95 11.35 17.35
CA GLY A 447 5.12 10.22 18.21
C GLY A 447 6.39 10.32 19.03
N LEU A 448 6.36 9.65 20.16
CA LEU A 448 7.44 9.58 21.13
C LEU A 448 7.67 8.11 21.49
N MET A 449 8.92 7.68 21.43
CA MET A 449 9.36 6.39 21.93
C MET A 449 10.42 6.63 22.99
N PHE A 450 10.17 6.15 24.17
CA PHE A 450 11.11 6.25 25.27
C PHE A 450 11.41 4.87 25.83
N ASN A 451 12.69 4.58 26.04
CA ASN A 451 13.16 3.35 26.66
C ASN A 451 14.10 3.70 27.79
N THR A 452 13.89 3.11 28.96
CA THR A 452 14.70 3.32 30.15
C THR A 452 14.95 2.00 30.90
N PRO A 453 16.20 1.65 31.19
CA PRO A 453 16.50 0.63 32.18
C PRO A 453 16.18 1.16 33.58
N LEU A 454 15.66 0.30 34.43
CA LEU A 454 15.37 0.62 35.84
C LEU A 454 16.52 0.23 36.79
N ASP A 455 17.45 -0.59 36.30
CA ASP A 455 18.62 -1.02 37.02
C ASP A 455 19.90 -0.82 36.20
N SER A 456 21.04 -0.71 36.87
CA SER A 456 22.34 -0.51 36.19
C SER A 456 22.79 -1.70 35.34
N ALA A 457 22.27 -2.90 35.60
CA ALA A 457 22.55 -4.10 34.84
C ALA A 457 21.69 -4.21 33.59
N GLY A 458 20.69 -3.32 33.41
CA GLY A 458 19.77 -3.33 32.29
C GLY A 458 18.84 -4.55 32.23
N ARG A 459 18.60 -5.20 33.37
CA ARG A 459 17.72 -6.37 33.47
C ARG A 459 16.26 -5.97 33.42
N TRP A 460 15.92 -4.88 34.09
CA TRP A 460 14.58 -4.31 34.08
C TRP A 460 14.51 -3.13 33.11
N ASN A 461 13.60 -3.17 32.18
CA ASN A 461 13.41 -2.11 31.20
C ASN A 461 11.93 -1.74 31.11
N VAL A 462 11.69 -0.44 30.94
CA VAL A 462 10.38 0.10 30.57
C VAL A 462 10.51 0.79 29.25
N ASN A 463 9.59 0.50 28.33
CA ASN A 463 9.47 1.20 27.06
C ASN A 463 8.05 1.68 26.84
N THR A 464 7.92 2.87 26.25
CA THR A 464 6.64 3.44 25.86
C THR A 464 6.71 3.92 24.44
N TRP A 465 5.59 3.82 23.75
CA TRP A 465 5.37 4.37 22.42
C TRP A 465 4.04 5.10 22.40
N SER A 466 4.10 6.41 22.30
CA SER A 466 2.95 7.29 22.15
C SER A 466 2.90 7.84 20.72
N ASP A 467 1.76 7.81 20.07
CA ASP A 467 1.54 8.43 18.75
C ASP A 467 0.19 9.15 18.74
N VAL A 468 0.19 10.36 18.23
CA VAL A 468 -1.00 11.18 18.02
C VAL A 468 -1.05 11.60 16.57
N SER A 469 -2.18 11.38 15.93
CA SER A 469 -2.42 11.79 14.55
C SER A 469 -3.74 12.56 14.44
N TYR A 470 -3.71 13.60 13.63
CA TYR A 470 -4.90 14.37 13.30
C TYR A 470 -4.96 14.58 11.80
N SER A 471 -6.12 14.33 11.19
CA SER A 471 -6.36 14.58 9.78
C SER A 471 -7.62 15.40 9.55
N ASN A 472 -7.53 16.33 8.62
CA ASN A 472 -8.65 17.10 8.09
C ASN A 472 -8.83 16.71 6.63
N ASN A 473 -9.77 15.80 6.38
CA ASN A 473 -10.08 15.30 5.05
C ASN A 473 -11.26 16.07 4.47
N VAL A 474 -11.09 16.57 3.26
CA VAL A 474 -12.09 17.39 2.58
C VAL A 474 -12.45 16.74 1.25
N GLY A 475 -13.74 16.64 0.98
CA GLY A 475 -14.28 16.06 -0.26
C GLY A 475 -15.54 16.78 -0.70
N TYR A 476 -15.99 16.51 -1.94
CA TYR A 476 -17.27 16.99 -2.46
C TYR A 476 -18.31 15.89 -2.40
N ILE A 477 -19.48 16.23 -1.88
CA ILE A 477 -20.64 15.37 -1.78
C ILE A 477 -21.83 16.05 -2.44
N SER A 478 -22.57 15.30 -3.23
CA SER A 478 -23.88 15.71 -3.74
C SER A 478 -24.94 14.93 -2.98
N LEU A 479 -25.85 15.62 -2.31
CA LEU A 479 -26.86 15.01 -1.47
C LEU A 479 -28.05 14.41 -2.27
N ASN A 480 -28.23 14.83 -3.52
CA ASN A 480 -29.16 14.24 -4.49
C ASN A 480 -28.76 14.65 -5.93
N ARG A 481 -29.39 14.07 -6.95
CA ARG A 481 -29.11 14.36 -8.36
C ARG A 481 -29.26 15.86 -8.73
N ASN A 482 -30.14 16.55 -8.07
CA ASN A 482 -30.50 17.94 -8.38
C ASN A 482 -29.83 18.95 -7.44
N SER A 483 -29.09 18.50 -6.43
CA SER A 483 -28.41 19.40 -5.48
C SER A 483 -27.02 19.77 -5.95
N ASN A 484 -26.62 21.01 -5.69
CA ASN A 484 -25.25 21.43 -5.82
C ASN A 484 -24.36 20.63 -4.85
N SER A 485 -23.18 20.24 -5.32
CA SER A 485 -22.21 19.56 -4.48
C SER A 485 -21.85 20.39 -3.26
N GLN A 486 -21.88 19.76 -2.10
CA GLN A 486 -21.48 20.38 -0.85
C GLN A 486 -20.07 19.89 -0.44
N LYS A 487 -19.32 20.78 0.17
CA LYS A 487 -18.02 20.45 0.75
C LYS A 487 -18.21 19.75 2.07
N ASN A 488 -17.86 18.49 2.14
CA ASN A 488 -17.81 17.71 3.37
C ASN A 488 -16.43 17.75 4.01
N ILE A 489 -16.37 17.76 5.31
CA ILE A 489 -15.14 17.75 6.10
C ILE A 489 -15.25 16.66 7.15
N THR A 490 -14.31 15.71 7.10
CA THR A 490 -14.16 14.69 8.14
C THR A 490 -12.86 14.93 8.89
N LYS A 491 -12.97 15.18 10.18
CA LYS A 491 -11.85 15.36 11.10
C LYS A 491 -11.67 14.09 11.89
N THR A 492 -10.44 13.55 11.90
CA THR A 492 -10.12 12.33 12.62
C THR A 492 -8.93 12.57 13.53
N LEU A 493 -9.10 12.31 14.82
CA LEU A 493 -8.05 12.25 15.83
C LEU A 493 -7.79 10.79 16.15
N GLY A 494 -6.54 10.36 16.02
CA GLY A 494 -6.06 9.06 16.47
C GLY A 494 -5.06 9.25 17.58
N VAL A 495 -5.23 8.54 18.68
CA VAL A 495 -4.26 8.46 19.78
C VAL A 495 -3.92 7.00 19.99
N SER A 496 -2.65 6.67 20.04
CA SER A 496 -2.20 5.34 20.40
C SER A 496 -1.08 5.41 21.42
N GLU A 497 -1.18 4.55 22.43
CA GLU A 497 -0.19 4.39 23.48
C GLU A 497 0.15 2.91 23.62
N ARG A 498 1.42 2.60 23.80
CA ARG A 498 1.91 1.28 24.22
C ARG A 498 2.89 1.46 25.35
N LEU A 499 2.67 0.72 26.42
CA LEU A 499 3.57 0.62 27.54
C LEU A 499 3.98 -0.84 27.71
N ALA A 500 5.29 -1.08 27.88
CA ALA A 500 5.78 -2.41 28.18
C ALA A 500 6.87 -2.34 29.26
N GLY A 501 6.80 -3.30 30.19
CA GLY A 501 7.81 -3.55 31.20
C GLY A 501 8.44 -4.92 30.98
N SER A 502 9.74 -5.01 30.92
CA SER A 502 10.43 -6.29 30.70
C SER A 502 11.49 -6.56 31.74
N TYR A 503 11.60 -7.83 32.09
CA TYR A 503 12.72 -8.38 32.85
C TYR A 503 13.49 -9.36 31.99
N ARG A 504 14.81 -9.25 31.98
CA ARG A 504 15.70 -10.12 31.20
C ARG A 504 16.94 -10.52 31.96
N ASN A 505 17.23 -11.82 31.94
CA ASN A 505 18.52 -12.36 32.35
C ASN A 505 19.04 -13.36 31.28
N ASP A 506 20.05 -14.18 31.62
CA ASP A 506 20.70 -15.07 30.64
C ASP A 506 19.78 -16.19 30.10
N TRP A 507 18.78 -16.60 30.85
CA TRP A 507 17.92 -17.73 30.51
C TRP A 507 16.43 -17.39 30.47
N LEU A 508 16.01 -16.25 31.02
CA LEU A 508 14.59 -15.84 31.12
C LEU A 508 14.41 -14.41 30.65
N GLU A 509 13.41 -14.20 29.80
CA GLU A 509 12.90 -12.89 29.44
C GLU A 509 11.36 -12.90 29.61
N ILE A 510 10.84 -11.95 30.37
CA ILE A 510 9.41 -11.71 30.56
C ILE A 510 9.13 -10.28 30.17
N GLU A 511 8.16 -10.06 29.31
CA GLU A 511 7.63 -8.73 28.99
C GLU A 511 6.12 -8.74 29.28
N LEU A 512 5.66 -7.75 30.03
CA LEU A 512 4.26 -7.43 30.20
C LEU A 512 3.99 -6.16 29.41
N ASP A 513 2.99 -6.17 28.54
CA ASP A 513 2.66 -5.02 27.74
C ASP A 513 1.16 -4.74 27.67
N GLY A 514 0.87 -3.45 27.47
CA GLY A 514 -0.47 -2.95 27.24
C GLY A 514 -0.46 -1.92 26.12
N SER A 515 -1.49 -1.90 25.30
CA SER A 515 -1.68 -0.89 24.27
C SER A 515 -3.10 -0.40 24.21
N LEU A 516 -3.26 0.88 23.90
CA LEU A 516 -4.54 1.56 23.71
C LEU A 516 -4.52 2.32 22.41
N ARG A 517 -5.57 2.19 21.60
CA ARG A 517 -5.81 3.02 20.43
C ARG A 517 -7.21 3.60 20.50
N TYR A 518 -7.27 4.91 20.51
CA TYR A 518 -8.50 5.68 20.44
C TYR A 518 -8.59 6.39 19.11
N ASN A 519 -9.74 6.30 18.44
CA ASN A 519 -10.04 7.06 17.24
C ASN A 519 -11.34 7.83 17.44
N HIS A 520 -11.26 9.13 17.23
CA HIS A 520 -12.38 10.07 17.28
C HIS A 520 -12.59 10.66 15.90
N SER A 521 -13.75 10.42 15.29
CA SER A 521 -14.08 10.93 13.97
C SER A 521 -15.33 11.79 14.01
N ARG A 522 -15.25 12.95 13.36
CA ARG A 522 -16.36 13.91 13.26
C ARG A 522 -16.58 14.29 11.80
N ASN A 523 -17.80 14.09 11.33
CA ASN A 523 -18.24 14.47 10.00
C ASN A 523 -19.09 15.74 10.07
N LYS A 524 -18.83 16.68 9.13
CA LYS A 524 -19.54 17.98 9.15
C LYS A 524 -20.99 17.86 8.69
N LEU A 525 -21.27 17.09 7.65
CA LEU A 525 -22.60 17.00 7.03
C LEU A 525 -23.46 15.92 7.67
N GLN A 526 -22.83 14.83 8.13
CA GLN A 526 -23.55 13.69 8.72
C GLN A 526 -23.07 13.45 10.15
N LYS A 527 -23.71 14.10 11.10
CA LYS A 527 -23.34 13.98 12.52
C LYS A 527 -23.59 12.59 13.10
N GLN A 528 -24.56 11.84 12.57
CA GLN A 528 -24.81 10.45 12.95
C GLN A 528 -23.64 9.51 12.63
N SER A 529 -22.81 9.89 11.67
CA SER A 529 -21.58 9.16 11.31
C SER A 529 -20.38 9.47 12.20
N ASN A 530 -20.59 10.25 13.26
CA ASN A 530 -19.55 10.49 14.25
C ASN A 530 -19.27 9.22 15.05
N LEU A 531 -17.98 8.93 15.27
CA LEU A 531 -17.54 7.71 15.92
C LEU A 531 -16.48 7.97 16.96
N ASP A 532 -16.60 7.20 18.04
CA ASP A 532 -15.58 7.06 19.07
C ASP A 532 -15.29 5.58 19.24
N THR A 533 -14.11 5.14 18.77
CA THR A 533 -13.73 3.73 18.83
C THR A 533 -12.49 3.52 19.67
N TRP A 534 -12.49 2.45 20.43
CA TRP A 534 -11.43 2.03 21.31
C TRP A 534 -10.94 0.64 20.92
N GLN A 535 -9.64 0.47 20.84
CA GLN A 535 -8.99 -0.81 20.71
C GLN A 535 -7.92 -0.87 21.79
N PHE A 536 -7.95 -1.89 22.61
CA PHE A 536 -6.95 -2.09 23.64
C PHE A 536 -6.52 -3.55 23.70
N ALA A 537 -5.25 -3.74 23.99
CA ALA A 537 -4.68 -5.05 24.18
C ALA A 537 -3.77 -5.03 25.39
N TYR A 538 -3.72 -6.13 26.10
CA TYR A 538 -2.78 -6.36 27.17
C TYR A 538 -2.37 -7.82 27.21
N GLY A 539 -1.15 -8.10 27.68
CA GLY A 539 -0.66 -9.45 27.65
C GLY A 539 0.75 -9.61 28.19
N ALA A 540 1.28 -10.78 27.92
CA ALA A 540 2.60 -11.18 28.36
C ALA A 540 3.33 -11.96 27.26
N ASN A 541 4.63 -11.71 27.15
CA ASN A 541 5.58 -12.47 26.34
C ASN A 541 6.60 -13.12 27.29
N ILE A 542 6.84 -14.40 27.16
CA ILE A 542 7.79 -15.15 27.97
C ILE A 542 8.71 -15.94 27.05
N ASN A 543 10.01 -15.76 27.24
CA ASN A 543 11.06 -16.51 26.54
C ASN A 543 11.96 -17.19 27.56
N VAL A 544 12.13 -18.50 27.45
CA VAL A 544 12.98 -19.31 28.30
C VAL A 544 14.02 -20.04 27.47
N THR A 545 15.29 -19.92 27.80
CA THR A 545 16.37 -20.69 27.18
C THR A 545 16.89 -21.72 28.19
N LEU A 546 16.67 -22.98 27.88
CA LEU A 546 17.07 -24.10 28.74
C LEU A 546 18.58 -24.33 28.63
N PRO A 547 19.22 -24.94 29.69
CA PRO A 547 20.69 -25.11 29.73
C PRO A 547 21.28 -25.84 28.53
N TRP A 548 20.54 -26.75 27.91
CA TRP A 548 20.97 -27.48 26.70
C TRP A 548 20.71 -26.72 25.40
N GLY A 549 20.13 -25.51 25.48
CA GLY A 549 19.99 -24.60 24.35
C GLY A 549 18.67 -24.72 23.57
N THR A 550 17.65 -25.40 24.11
CA THR A 550 16.26 -25.31 23.65
C THR A 550 15.69 -23.98 24.11
N SER A 551 15.04 -23.25 23.21
CA SER A 551 14.31 -22.02 23.55
C SER A 551 12.81 -22.27 23.45
N LEU A 552 12.10 -21.90 24.50
CA LEU A 552 10.64 -21.88 24.58
C LEU A 552 10.18 -20.43 24.58
N SER A 553 9.29 -20.09 23.67
CA SER A 553 8.69 -18.75 23.60
C SER A 553 7.18 -18.89 23.61
N THR A 554 6.51 -18.05 24.39
CA THR A 554 5.05 -17.97 24.39
C THR A 554 4.60 -16.54 24.57
N ASP A 555 3.52 -16.18 23.90
CA ASP A 555 2.85 -14.90 24.07
C ASP A 555 1.33 -15.13 24.18
N ILE A 556 0.73 -14.39 25.09
CA ILE A 556 -0.70 -14.39 25.33
C ILE A 556 -1.20 -12.96 25.45
N HIS A 557 -2.18 -12.57 24.61
CA HIS A 557 -2.72 -11.23 24.58
C HIS A 557 -4.24 -11.25 24.45
N GLU A 558 -4.90 -10.48 25.29
CA GLU A 558 -6.31 -10.13 25.10
C GLU A 558 -6.40 -8.90 24.24
N ASN A 559 -7.12 -8.99 23.12
CA ASN A 559 -7.41 -7.89 22.21
C ASN A 559 -8.89 -7.55 22.26
N SER A 560 -9.22 -6.31 22.57
CA SER A 560 -10.60 -5.85 22.72
C SER A 560 -10.90 -4.66 21.82
N ARG A 561 -12.11 -4.65 21.27
CA ARG A 561 -12.63 -3.56 20.44
C ARG A 561 -13.98 -3.10 20.93
N ARG A 562 -14.21 -1.77 20.93
CA ARG A 562 -15.43 -1.12 21.41
C ARG A 562 -15.79 0.10 20.56
N GLY A 563 -17.07 0.42 20.51
CA GLY A 563 -17.57 1.61 19.83
C GLY A 563 -17.76 1.42 18.32
N PHE A 564 -17.83 0.18 17.84
CA PHE A 564 -18.18 -0.13 16.46
C PHE A 564 -19.69 -0.29 16.34
N ASN A 565 -20.28 0.20 15.23
CA ASN A 565 -21.74 0.14 15.01
C ASN A 565 -22.22 -1.29 14.81
N ASP A 566 -21.45 -2.11 14.08
CA ASP A 566 -21.69 -3.54 14.02
C ASP A 566 -21.24 -4.18 15.34
N ASN A 567 -22.18 -4.70 16.11
CA ASN A 567 -21.91 -5.34 17.39
C ASN A 567 -21.00 -6.58 17.26
N SER A 568 -21.00 -7.26 16.12
CA SER A 568 -20.10 -8.39 15.86
C SER A 568 -18.63 -8.00 15.84
N MET A 569 -18.34 -6.71 15.67
CA MET A 569 -17.00 -6.15 15.65
C MET A 569 -16.52 -5.68 17.03
N ASN A 570 -17.40 -5.60 18.03
CA ASN A 570 -17.09 -5.29 19.43
C ASN A 570 -16.66 -6.56 20.16
N THR A 571 -15.46 -7.06 19.88
CA THR A 571 -14.98 -8.37 20.30
C THR A 571 -13.99 -8.30 21.46
N ASN A 572 -13.84 -9.44 22.14
CA ASN A 572 -12.73 -9.79 23.00
C ASN A 572 -12.07 -11.03 22.41
N GLU A 573 -10.78 -11.00 22.18
CA GLU A 573 -10.04 -12.05 21.50
C GLU A 573 -8.79 -12.39 22.32
N LEU A 574 -8.80 -13.54 22.98
CA LEU A 574 -7.62 -14.04 23.68
C LEU A 574 -6.78 -14.86 22.70
N VAL A 575 -5.66 -14.29 22.27
CA VAL A 575 -4.73 -14.92 21.32
C VAL A 575 -3.56 -15.49 22.08
N TRP A 576 -3.31 -16.78 21.93
CA TRP A 576 -2.19 -17.47 22.54
C TRP A 576 -1.32 -18.15 21.49
N ASN A 577 -0.05 -17.75 21.42
CA ASN A 577 0.96 -18.36 20.55
C ASN A 577 2.05 -19.02 21.39
N ALA A 578 2.68 -20.06 20.85
CA ALA A 578 3.81 -20.74 21.48
C ALA A 578 4.81 -21.23 20.43
N GLN A 579 6.08 -21.30 20.82
CA GLN A 579 7.15 -21.79 19.96
C GLN A 579 8.17 -22.57 20.77
N ILE A 580 8.64 -23.67 20.20
CA ILE A 580 9.77 -24.46 20.68
C ILE A 580 10.85 -24.41 19.59
N SER A 581 12.06 -24.04 19.93
CA SER A 581 13.16 -24.04 18.95
C SER A 581 14.40 -24.70 19.51
N GLN A 582 15.07 -25.51 18.67
CA GLN A 582 16.29 -26.23 19.02
C GLN A 582 17.33 -26.09 17.91
N GLY A 583 18.52 -25.67 18.30
CA GLY A 583 19.69 -25.65 17.40
C GLY A 583 20.49 -26.95 17.50
N PHE A 584 20.83 -27.52 16.36
CA PHE A 584 21.59 -28.76 16.21
C PHE A 584 22.93 -28.51 15.52
N MET A 585 23.87 -29.45 15.69
CA MET A 585 25.24 -29.47 15.15
C MET A 585 26.17 -28.42 15.80
N LYS A 586 27.47 -28.64 15.64
CA LYS A 586 28.50 -27.71 16.16
C LYS A 586 28.39 -26.33 15.50
N GLY A 587 28.20 -25.29 16.31
CA GLY A 587 27.93 -23.93 15.81
C GLY A 587 26.47 -23.68 15.45
N LYS A 588 25.59 -24.63 15.71
CA LYS A 588 24.11 -24.54 15.55
C LYS A 588 23.65 -24.06 14.15
N PRO A 589 24.21 -24.64 13.04
CA PRO A 589 23.79 -24.24 11.69
C PRO A 589 22.38 -24.74 11.35
N LEU A 590 21.92 -25.83 11.96
CA LEU A 590 20.56 -26.36 11.78
C LEU A 590 19.71 -25.94 12.97
N THR A 591 18.61 -25.25 12.68
CA THR A 591 17.60 -24.88 13.68
C THR A 591 16.26 -25.47 13.28
N VAL A 592 15.63 -26.18 14.19
CA VAL A 592 14.26 -26.71 14.02
C VAL A 592 13.36 -25.95 15.00
N MET A 593 12.25 -25.45 14.48
CA MET A 593 11.24 -24.71 15.25
C MET A 593 9.88 -25.31 15.02
N LEU A 594 9.16 -25.56 16.11
CA LEU A 594 7.75 -25.89 16.09
C LEU A 594 6.98 -24.69 16.64
N GLN A 595 6.10 -24.15 15.84
CA GLN A 595 5.35 -22.92 16.12
C GLN A 595 3.86 -23.22 16.17
N PHE A 596 3.20 -22.71 17.17
CA PHE A 596 1.77 -22.81 17.38
C PHE A 596 1.20 -21.40 17.34
N TYR A 597 0.28 -21.15 16.45
CA TYR A 597 -0.37 -19.86 16.27
C TYR A 597 -1.82 -19.93 16.69
N ASP A 598 -2.26 -18.95 17.48
CA ASP A 598 -3.62 -18.80 17.97
C ASP A 598 -4.23 -20.12 18.44
N LEU A 599 -3.64 -20.70 19.49
CA LEU A 599 -4.03 -22.00 20.06
C LEU A 599 -5.51 -22.04 20.47
N LEU A 600 -6.12 -20.89 20.74
CA LEU A 600 -7.52 -20.76 21.17
C LEU A 600 -8.46 -20.49 19.99
N GLY A 601 -7.94 -20.19 18.79
CA GLY A 601 -8.74 -19.95 17.59
C GLY A 601 -9.63 -18.71 17.66
N GLN A 602 -9.24 -17.69 18.44
CA GLN A 602 -10.08 -16.51 18.68
C GLN A 602 -9.68 -15.28 17.89
N GLN A 603 -8.53 -15.31 17.20
CA GLN A 603 -8.05 -14.14 16.46
C GLN A 603 -8.94 -13.84 15.26
N SER A 604 -9.38 -12.58 15.13
CA SER A 604 -10.07 -12.09 13.94
C SER A 604 -9.15 -11.14 13.13
N ASN A 605 -9.43 -11.07 11.83
CA ASN A 605 -8.75 -10.12 10.92
C ASN A 605 -9.74 -9.03 10.50
N PHE A 606 -9.60 -7.90 11.10
CA PHE A 606 -10.47 -6.77 10.88
C PHE A 606 -9.67 -5.51 10.53
N SER A 607 -10.20 -4.71 9.61
CA SER A 607 -9.68 -3.37 9.32
C SER A 607 -10.81 -2.37 9.11
N ARG A 608 -10.60 -1.13 9.53
CA ARG A 608 -11.48 0.01 9.27
C ARG A 608 -10.74 1.09 8.51
N SER A 609 -11.37 1.64 7.50
CA SER A 609 -10.93 2.85 6.82
C SER A 609 -12.02 3.92 6.86
N ILE A 610 -11.59 5.16 7.10
CA ILE A 610 -12.49 6.32 7.14
C ILE A 610 -11.90 7.41 6.25
N SER A 611 -12.71 7.92 5.35
CA SER A 611 -12.38 9.04 4.46
C SER A 611 -13.37 10.18 4.64
N ALA A 612 -13.25 11.26 3.87
CA ALA A 612 -14.26 12.31 3.83
C ALA A 612 -15.61 11.86 3.26
N MET A 613 -15.61 10.75 2.54
CA MET A 613 -16.74 10.29 1.75
C MET A 613 -17.40 9.03 2.29
N GLN A 614 -16.63 8.19 2.99
CA GLN A 614 -17.04 6.83 3.29
C GLN A 614 -16.31 6.29 4.53
N ARG A 615 -17.02 5.48 5.29
CA ARG A 615 -16.47 4.48 6.23
C ARG A 615 -16.59 3.10 5.61
N SER A 616 -15.56 2.28 5.76
CA SER A 616 -15.57 0.89 5.33
C SER A 616 -14.98 0.00 6.42
N ASP A 617 -15.72 -0.99 6.82
CA ASP A 617 -15.35 -2.02 7.78
C ASP A 617 -15.19 -3.34 7.04
N THR A 618 -14.03 -3.96 7.19
CA THR A 618 -13.67 -5.15 6.41
C THR A 618 -13.17 -6.24 7.35
N GLU A 619 -13.76 -7.41 7.25
CA GLU A 619 -13.34 -8.64 7.90
C GLU A 619 -12.77 -9.60 6.85
N PHE A 620 -11.62 -10.21 7.15
CA PHE A 620 -10.96 -11.19 6.29
C PHE A 620 -10.97 -12.56 6.96
N ASN A 621 -11.09 -13.62 6.16
CA ASN A 621 -10.66 -14.92 6.65
C ASN A 621 -9.13 -14.91 6.77
N ALA A 622 -8.60 -15.61 7.75
CA ALA A 622 -7.19 -15.97 7.81
C ALA A 622 -7.06 -17.36 8.43
N VAL A 623 -5.98 -18.03 8.08
CA VAL A 623 -5.53 -19.18 8.83
C VAL A 623 -4.86 -18.64 10.07
N ASN A 624 -5.64 -18.44 11.13
CA ASN A 624 -5.15 -17.85 12.37
C ASN A 624 -4.62 -18.93 13.31
N SER A 625 -5.35 -20.05 13.46
CA SER A 625 -4.99 -21.16 14.33
C SER A 625 -4.36 -22.27 13.51
N TYR A 626 -3.03 -22.46 13.68
CA TYR A 626 -2.28 -23.51 12.96
C TYR A 626 -0.98 -23.86 13.66
N ILE A 627 -0.44 -25.01 13.28
CA ILE A 627 0.90 -25.48 13.71
C ILE A 627 1.84 -25.46 12.52
N MET A 628 3.03 -24.93 12.70
CA MET A 628 4.05 -24.85 11.66
C MET A 628 5.37 -25.45 12.13
N LEU A 629 5.89 -26.42 11.37
CA LEU A 629 7.25 -26.90 11.52
C LEU A 629 8.16 -26.10 10.57
N ARG A 630 9.15 -25.43 11.14
CA ARG A 630 10.16 -24.68 10.39
C ARG A 630 11.54 -25.30 10.60
N VAL A 631 12.19 -25.68 9.51
CA VAL A 631 13.57 -26.18 9.50
C VAL A 631 14.43 -25.15 8.77
N GLN A 632 15.44 -24.66 9.46
CA GLN A 632 16.39 -23.67 8.91
C GLN A 632 17.80 -24.21 8.98
N TYR A 633 18.46 -24.31 7.83
CA TYR A 633 19.88 -24.68 7.76
C TYR A 633 20.69 -23.49 7.22
N ARG A 634 21.72 -23.08 7.98
CA ARG A 634 22.60 -21.97 7.61
C ARG A 634 23.88 -22.51 7.00
N LEU A 635 24.01 -22.39 5.68
CA LEU A 635 25.21 -22.72 4.94
C LEU A 635 26.19 -21.53 4.97
N ASN A 636 27.39 -21.75 5.53
CA ASN A 636 28.48 -20.78 5.51
C ASN A 636 29.53 -21.24 4.49
N LEU A 637 29.19 -21.14 3.20
CA LEU A 637 30.05 -21.63 2.09
C LEU A 637 31.25 -20.71 1.81
N PHE A 638 31.18 -19.43 2.19
CA PHE A 638 32.22 -18.43 1.88
C PHE A 638 32.71 -17.72 3.16
N GLY A 639 33.43 -18.46 3.98
CA GLY A 639 33.88 -17.99 5.30
C GLY A 639 35.23 -17.29 5.33
N GLY A 640 35.45 -16.18 4.62
CA GLY A 640 36.59 -15.29 4.88
C GLY A 640 36.47 -14.61 6.24
N LYS A 641 37.57 -14.22 6.87
CA LYS A 641 37.56 -13.53 8.20
C LYS A 641 36.70 -12.25 8.18
N GLU A 642 36.66 -11.53 7.06
CA GLU A 642 35.88 -10.29 6.87
C GLU A 642 34.36 -10.55 6.71
N ALA A 643 33.97 -11.62 6.02
CA ALA A 643 32.57 -12.03 5.93
C ALA A 643 32.02 -12.44 7.32
N ARG A 644 32.84 -13.06 8.17
CA ARG A 644 32.49 -13.37 9.56
C ARG A 644 32.36 -12.12 10.43
N GLN A 645 33.14 -11.08 10.18
CA GLN A 645 33.03 -9.78 10.90
C GLN A 645 31.81 -8.98 10.44
N GLN A 646 31.49 -8.96 9.16
CA GLN A 646 30.27 -8.32 8.66
C GLN A 646 28.99 -9.04 9.12
N MET A 647 29.01 -10.37 9.22
CA MET A 647 27.91 -11.14 9.82
C MET A 647 27.78 -10.88 11.34
N ARG A 648 28.87 -10.59 12.04
CA ARG A 648 28.83 -10.17 13.46
C ARG A 648 28.32 -8.73 13.65
N GLN A 649 28.57 -7.85 12.69
CA GLN A 649 28.12 -6.45 12.74
C GLN A 649 26.74 -6.23 12.12
N GLY A 650 26.30 -7.06 11.15
CA GLY A 650 25.02 -6.98 10.46
C GLY A 650 23.97 -7.98 10.90
N GLY A 651 24.29 -8.90 11.78
CA GLY A 651 23.44 -9.99 12.21
C GLY A 651 23.34 -10.08 13.71
N GLY A 652 22.57 -9.20 14.32
CA GLY A 652 22.05 -9.36 15.67
C GLY A 652 20.98 -10.45 15.76
N TYR A 653 21.17 -11.58 15.08
CA TYR A 653 20.39 -12.79 15.22
C TYR A 653 21.31 -13.92 15.70
N GLY A 654 21.88 -13.76 16.89
CA GLY A 654 22.37 -14.88 17.65
C GLY A 654 21.18 -15.59 18.32
N PRO A 655 21.28 -16.89 18.64
CA PRO A 655 20.32 -17.52 19.53
C PRO A 655 20.52 -16.87 20.93
N GLY A 656 19.67 -15.93 21.28
CA GLY A 656 19.73 -15.14 22.49
C GLY A 656 19.70 -13.63 22.32
N GLY A 657 19.42 -13.09 21.11
CA GLY A 657 19.41 -11.66 20.87
C GLY A 657 18.43 -11.23 19.78
N GLY A 658 17.42 -12.02 19.50
CA GLY A 658 16.33 -11.60 18.63
C GLY A 658 15.47 -10.58 19.37
N ARG A 659 15.68 -9.29 19.16
CA ARG A 659 14.58 -8.36 19.28
C ARG A 659 13.51 -8.83 18.30
N TYR A 660 12.58 -9.65 18.74
CA TYR A 660 11.25 -9.62 18.21
C TYR A 660 10.68 -8.26 18.64
N GLY A 661 10.98 -7.22 17.90
CA GLY A 661 10.01 -6.20 17.73
C GLY A 661 8.79 -6.95 17.25
N GLY A 662 7.72 -6.95 18.02
CA GLY A 662 6.51 -7.67 17.72
C GLY A 662 6.05 -7.42 16.27
N GLY A 663 6.65 -8.16 15.34
CA GLY A 663 6.10 -8.41 14.05
C GLY A 663 4.91 -9.29 14.35
N ARG A 664 3.72 -8.71 14.35
CA ARG A 664 2.47 -9.44 14.34
C ARG A 664 2.65 -10.63 13.41
N PRO A 665 2.38 -11.87 13.85
CA PRO A 665 2.07 -12.94 12.95
C PRO A 665 0.71 -12.55 12.35
N GLY A 666 0.70 -12.20 11.14
CA GLY A 666 -0.40 -11.56 10.45
C GLY A 666 0.17 -10.34 9.75
N GLY A 667 0.96 -10.58 8.68
CA GLY A 667 1.21 -9.56 7.70
C GLY A 667 -0.14 -9.00 7.30
N MET A 668 -0.39 -7.71 7.54
CA MET A 668 -1.49 -7.04 6.86
C MET A 668 -1.36 -7.43 5.40
N PRO A 669 -2.43 -7.93 4.75
CA PRO A 669 -2.43 -8.06 3.31
C PRO A 669 -2.02 -6.70 2.75
N PRO A 670 -1.29 -6.66 1.62
CA PRO A 670 -0.88 -5.40 1.03
C PRO A 670 -2.12 -4.53 0.92
N ARG A 671 -2.04 -3.31 1.45
CA ARG A 671 -3.10 -2.32 1.32
C ARG A 671 -3.43 -2.19 -0.17
N MET A 672 -4.51 -2.80 -0.60
CA MET A 672 -5.16 -2.41 -1.84
C MET A 672 -5.80 -1.04 -1.58
N GLY A 673 -5.34 -0.07 -2.30
CA GLY A 673 -5.96 1.26 -2.29
C GLY A 673 -4.96 2.35 -2.01
N GLY A 674 -4.60 3.03 -3.06
CA GLY A 674 -4.00 4.32 -3.25
C GLY A 674 -3.54 5.06 -1.99
N GLY A 675 -2.27 5.08 -1.77
CA GLY A 675 -1.69 5.95 -0.75
C GLY A 675 -0.18 5.87 -0.87
N PHE A 676 0.37 6.91 -1.39
CA PHE A 676 1.77 7.21 -1.56
C PHE A 676 2.65 6.65 -0.43
N GLY A 677 3.45 5.64 -0.74
CA GLY A 677 4.57 5.26 0.10
C GLY A 677 5.67 6.32 -0.01
N PRO A 678 6.32 6.71 1.07
CA PRO A 678 7.51 7.54 0.97
C PRO A 678 8.62 6.72 0.30
N MET A 679 9.14 7.22 -0.82
CA MET A 679 10.41 6.77 -1.36
C MET A 679 11.48 7.03 -0.30
N MET A 680 12.03 5.97 0.26
CA MET A 680 13.33 6.05 0.94
C MET A 680 14.39 6.27 -0.14
N TYR A 681 15.01 7.43 -0.13
CA TYR A 681 16.31 7.64 -0.74
C TYR A 681 17.40 7.45 0.31
N LEU A 682 18.24 6.49 0.07
CA LEU A 682 19.63 6.52 0.53
C LEU A 682 20.43 7.40 -0.41
#